data_4d592839759bfacb41054f7c445ac531
#
_entry.id   4d592839759bfacb41054f7c445ac531
#
_cell.length_a   1.000
_cell.length_b   1.000
_cell.length_c   1.000
_cell.angle_alpha   90.00
_cell.angle_beta   90.00
_cell.angle_gamma   90.00
#
_symmetry.space_group_name_H-M   'P 1'
#
loop_
_entity.id
_entity.type
_entity.pdbx_description
1 polymer ?
#
loop_
_entity_poly.entity_id
_entity_poly.type
_entity_poly.pdbx_seq_one_letter_code
_entity_poly.pdbx_strand_id
1 'polypeptide(L)'
;MLTQALTSSSDPSPLSLEKQCVQSYLLSNGLTLLVQEDQSSPVVSVQAWCKAGSITEGNLLGCGASHLLEHMLFKGTTKRGNSEIAQTIQSVGGYVNAYTSFDRTVFYVDCPSSGWRTALDVLSDAIFHSTLPEEEFVKEQEVIRREFSMGFDNPQNVLFKSLFATAFQVHPYKYPVIGHLELFNKLTRQDILDYYHHFFVPNNLTFVITGDVIASEVHAFLMDATKTIERSILPDTYIPIEPQQLGRRELHLKFPTQVTRFMMAWHTPGLSHPDVYALDVLAIIAGEGVSSRLNQELVEKQKLLSGISAFSYSPAQSGLWGISALLSPDSKNSTNEVESAISTMLDDFKNHPVHETELAKARRKVMVGRASELKTVSGKAASIGNSWFTARDTSFDELYLQRISLVTAADLQRVAQTYLIPSHLSVVSLQPETHITTSLAATKVPAKSEPHLVQLNSGLRLVMLVDTKVPLVSVRVLIRGGSLAETGETSGISTLMTRLLSKGTTKHTAEQIATEIENLGGSIDTQSGSNSISIGIEVLQTDLEKAIELLAEILLHANFPQHECEQEKRQQLTEIQLQEDKPTSVAQRHLKSALFGSHPYGWDSLGSVKNLEKITRSDLQNFHQSLLNPDHLVLTIGGSFSPEKARDFFTRYFPATAFSKTTTPFHHADPVFQGQGQTLELTTVKQQAVVMIGYPGVDIHSPVRAALELIDEALSDLASRLFIRIR
;
A
#
# COMPACT_ATOMS: atom_id res chain seq x y z
N MET A 1 -10.24 47.02 47.09
CA MET A 1 -10.34 45.59 47.45
C MET A 1 -11.42 44.99 46.58
N LEU A 2 -11.02 44.47 45.46
CA LEU A 2 -11.92 43.77 44.51
C LEU A 2 -11.20 42.50 44.10
N THR A 3 -11.71 41.39 44.58
CA THR A 3 -11.21 40.02 44.28
C THR A 3 -11.85 39.66 42.93
N GLN A 4 -11.04 39.59 41.86
CA GLN A 4 -11.44 39.03 40.58
C GLN A 4 -11.21 37.52 40.64
N ALA A 5 -12.25 36.77 40.46
CA ALA A 5 -12.20 35.36 40.19
C ALA A 5 -11.74 35.12 38.74
N LEU A 6 -10.55 34.52 38.60
CA LEU A 6 -10.04 34.02 37.35
C LEU A 6 -10.73 32.68 37.08
N THR A 7 -11.64 32.66 36.12
CA THR A 7 -12.12 31.43 35.51
C THR A 7 -11.03 30.85 34.61
N SER A 8 -10.46 29.75 35.02
CA SER A 8 -9.50 28.97 34.22
C SER A 8 -10.22 28.30 33.07
N SER A 9 -10.07 28.86 31.86
CA SER A 9 -10.31 28.10 30.63
C SER A 9 -9.14 27.13 30.45
N SER A 10 -9.37 25.85 30.66
CA SER A 10 -8.42 24.80 30.35
C SER A 10 -8.41 24.59 28.83
N ASP A 11 -7.65 25.39 28.11
CA ASP A 11 -7.20 25.00 26.77
C ASP A 11 -6.30 23.76 26.91
N PRO A 12 -6.55 22.70 26.15
CA PRO A 12 -5.66 21.55 26.15
C PRO A 12 -4.32 22.02 25.60
N SER A 13 -3.26 21.88 26.39
CA SER A 13 -1.88 22.08 25.96
C SER A 13 -1.64 21.41 24.62
N PRO A 14 -0.94 22.03 23.66
CA PRO A 14 -0.57 21.35 22.41
C PRO A 14 0.17 20.07 22.80
N LEU A 15 -0.22 18.93 22.18
CA LEU A 15 0.48 17.66 22.34
C LEU A 15 1.97 17.92 22.09
N SER A 16 2.77 17.95 23.16
CA SER A 16 4.21 17.98 23.02
C SER A 16 4.61 16.60 22.52
N LEU A 17 4.80 16.46 21.22
CA LEU A 17 5.54 15.32 20.70
C LEU A 17 6.91 15.33 21.41
N GLU A 18 7.34 14.19 21.93
CA GLU A 18 8.67 14.05 22.48
C GLU A 18 9.66 14.57 21.44
N LYS A 19 10.53 15.50 21.86
CA LYS A 19 11.49 16.14 20.97
C LYS A 19 12.36 15.07 20.33
N GLN A 20 12.22 14.90 19.02
CA GLN A 20 12.98 13.91 18.26
C GLN A 20 14.46 14.29 18.33
N CYS A 21 15.26 13.54 19.07
CA CYS A 21 16.69 13.77 19.16
C CYS A 21 17.38 13.09 17.95
N VAL A 22 17.40 13.79 16.81
CA VAL A 22 18.05 13.31 15.60
C VAL A 22 19.51 13.77 15.59
N GLN A 23 20.42 12.82 15.50
CA GLN A 23 21.84 13.09 15.31
C GLN A 23 22.13 13.20 13.80
N SER A 24 22.77 14.31 13.40
CA SER A 24 23.07 14.61 11.98
C SER A 24 24.57 14.59 11.75
N TYR A 25 25.00 13.86 10.72
CA TYR A 25 26.40 13.77 10.31
C TYR A 25 26.51 14.10 8.82
N LEU A 26 27.49 14.92 8.48
CA LEU A 26 27.89 15.18 7.09
C LEU A 26 29.24 14.49 6.84
N LEU A 27 29.26 13.47 6.01
CA LEU A 27 30.48 12.73 5.67
C LEU A 27 31.36 13.55 4.71
N SER A 28 32.66 13.22 4.65
CA SER A 28 33.64 13.92 3.82
C SER A 28 33.31 13.92 2.32
N ASN A 29 32.60 12.88 1.84
CA ASN A 29 32.13 12.78 0.47
C ASN A 29 30.80 13.50 0.21
N GLY A 30 30.26 14.22 1.18
CA GLY A 30 29.01 14.98 1.08
C GLY A 30 27.74 14.19 1.37
N LEU A 31 27.84 12.91 1.72
CA LEU A 31 26.70 12.10 2.14
C LEU A 31 26.17 12.60 3.49
N THR A 32 24.87 12.79 3.60
CA THR A 32 24.21 13.11 4.86
C THR A 32 23.72 11.84 5.54
N LEU A 33 23.96 11.72 6.85
CA LEU A 33 23.42 10.66 7.69
C LEU A 33 22.62 11.28 8.84
N LEU A 34 21.37 10.84 8.99
CA LEU A 34 20.49 11.21 10.09
C LEU A 34 20.16 9.95 10.89
N VAL A 35 20.39 9.99 12.20
CA VAL A 35 20.12 8.85 13.08
C VAL A 35 19.25 9.29 14.24
N GLN A 36 18.16 8.55 14.46
CA GLN A 36 17.35 8.64 15.67
C GLN A 36 17.41 7.31 16.41
N GLU A 37 18.05 7.30 17.58
CA GLU A 37 18.06 6.14 18.47
C GLU A 37 16.68 5.97 19.11
N ASP A 38 16.08 4.79 18.96
CA ASP A 38 14.78 4.44 19.54
C ASP A 38 14.79 2.98 19.97
N GLN A 39 15.00 2.75 21.26
CA GLN A 39 15.10 1.42 21.86
C GLN A 39 13.73 0.88 22.32
N SER A 40 12.63 1.53 21.94
CA SER A 40 11.28 1.11 22.35
C SER A 40 10.86 -0.24 21.72
N SER A 41 11.47 -0.61 20.62
CA SER A 41 11.25 -1.89 19.90
C SER A 41 12.58 -2.38 19.30
N PRO A 42 12.82 -3.72 19.24
CA PRO A 42 14.07 -4.27 18.69
C PRO A 42 14.06 -4.31 17.16
N VAL A 43 13.71 -3.20 16.53
CA VAL A 43 13.59 -3.05 15.06
C VAL A 43 14.27 -1.77 14.60
N VAL A 44 14.70 -1.76 13.35
CA VAL A 44 15.39 -0.63 12.71
C VAL A 44 14.84 -0.42 11.31
N SER A 45 14.62 0.84 10.95
CA SER A 45 14.38 1.28 9.58
C SER A 45 15.63 1.95 9.04
N VAL A 46 16.15 1.47 7.92
CA VAL A 46 17.27 2.04 7.18
C VAL A 46 16.72 2.57 5.87
N GLN A 47 16.76 3.89 5.68
CA GLN A 47 16.23 4.53 4.48
C GLN A 47 17.31 5.33 3.76
N ALA A 48 17.34 5.25 2.44
CA ALA A 48 18.19 6.07 1.58
C ALA A 48 17.33 6.96 0.69
N TRP A 49 17.48 8.24 0.84
CA TRP A 49 16.72 9.29 0.17
C TRP A 49 17.57 9.95 -0.91
N CYS A 50 17.23 9.74 -2.18
CA CYS A 50 17.89 10.41 -3.31
C CYS A 50 17.08 11.62 -3.76
N LYS A 51 17.75 12.78 -3.93
CA LYS A 51 17.12 14.00 -4.46
C LYS A 51 17.06 13.94 -5.98
N ALA A 52 16.41 12.91 -6.49
CA ALA A 52 16.15 12.68 -7.91
C ALA A 52 14.83 11.91 -8.05
N GLY A 53 13.96 12.40 -8.93
CA GLY A 53 12.66 11.82 -9.26
C GLY A 53 12.29 12.19 -10.67
N SER A 54 11.04 12.02 -11.09
CA SER A 54 10.64 12.18 -12.48
C SER A 54 10.85 13.61 -13.03
N ILE A 55 10.85 14.63 -12.18
CA ILE A 55 11.11 16.03 -12.63
C ILE A 55 12.59 16.29 -12.98
N THR A 56 13.49 15.42 -12.56
CA THR A 56 14.94 15.55 -12.80
C THR A 56 15.42 14.75 -14.01
N GLU A 57 14.51 14.14 -14.76
CA GLU A 57 14.85 13.28 -15.91
C GLU A 57 15.43 14.07 -17.12
N GLY A 58 15.41 15.39 -17.10
CA GLY A 58 16.04 16.22 -18.13
C GLY A 58 15.53 15.89 -19.55
N ASN A 59 16.41 15.43 -20.42
CA ASN A 59 16.05 15.04 -21.78
C ASN A 59 15.17 13.78 -21.86
N LEU A 60 15.10 13.00 -20.77
CA LEU A 60 14.28 11.80 -20.64
C LEU A 60 12.92 12.11 -19.97
N LEU A 61 12.55 13.38 -19.84
CA LEU A 61 11.34 13.80 -19.16
C LEU A 61 10.10 13.15 -19.76
N GLY A 62 9.33 12.47 -18.90
CA GLY A 62 8.14 11.70 -19.30
C GLY A 62 8.44 10.30 -19.83
N CYS A 63 9.70 9.88 -19.83
CA CYS A 63 10.07 8.49 -20.16
C CYS A 63 9.93 7.54 -18.98
N GLY A 64 9.88 8.02 -17.72
CA GLY A 64 9.85 7.19 -16.52
C GLY A 64 11.21 6.58 -16.18
N ALA A 65 12.29 7.27 -16.51
CA ALA A 65 13.66 6.78 -16.27
C ALA A 65 13.96 6.60 -14.79
N SER A 66 13.49 7.52 -13.94
CA SER A 66 13.64 7.43 -12.47
C SER A 66 12.92 6.22 -11.87
N HIS A 67 11.73 5.91 -12.37
CA HIS A 67 10.95 4.75 -11.94
C HIS A 67 11.58 3.42 -12.41
N LEU A 68 12.03 3.36 -13.66
CA LEU A 68 12.75 2.18 -14.15
C LEU A 68 14.07 1.96 -13.38
N LEU A 69 14.79 3.04 -13.04
CA LEU A 69 15.99 2.92 -12.23
C LEU A 69 15.69 2.40 -10.82
N GLU A 70 14.56 2.81 -10.21
CA GLU A 70 14.11 2.26 -8.93
C GLU A 70 14.02 0.73 -8.97
N HIS A 71 13.37 0.17 -10.01
CA HIS A 71 13.27 -1.27 -10.22
C HIS A 71 14.66 -1.92 -10.41
N MET A 72 15.53 -1.26 -11.14
CA MET A 72 16.83 -1.81 -11.54
C MET A 72 17.86 -1.84 -10.43
N LEU A 73 17.79 -0.99 -9.41
CA LEU A 73 18.79 -0.90 -8.35
C LEU A 73 18.91 -2.18 -7.50
N PHE A 74 17.84 -2.97 -7.44
CA PHE A 74 17.86 -4.24 -6.73
C PHE A 74 18.15 -5.46 -7.61
N LYS A 75 18.52 -5.26 -8.89
CA LYS A 75 18.70 -6.34 -9.87
C LYS A 75 20.16 -6.82 -10.03
N GLY A 76 21.07 -6.27 -9.25
CA GLY A 76 22.45 -6.73 -9.17
C GLY A 76 23.47 -5.62 -8.95
N THR A 77 24.49 -5.94 -8.19
CA THR A 77 25.60 -5.05 -7.86
C THR A 77 26.93 -5.71 -8.27
N THR A 78 28.03 -5.03 -8.02
CA THR A 78 29.38 -5.61 -8.20
C THR A 78 29.69 -6.73 -7.20
N LYS A 79 28.95 -6.81 -6.09
CA LYS A 79 29.14 -7.81 -5.02
C LYS A 79 28.07 -8.89 -5.01
N ARG A 80 26.83 -8.56 -5.44
CA ARG A 80 25.64 -9.43 -5.28
C ARG A 80 24.90 -9.57 -6.60
N GLY A 81 24.46 -10.79 -6.89
CA GLY A 81 23.52 -11.05 -8.00
C GLY A 81 22.09 -10.59 -7.66
N ASN A 82 21.19 -10.64 -8.65
CA ASN A 82 19.80 -10.19 -8.54
C ASN A 82 19.08 -10.78 -7.31
N SER A 83 19.04 -12.11 -7.18
CA SER A 83 18.36 -12.79 -6.08
C SER A 83 19.05 -12.61 -4.72
N GLU A 84 20.36 -12.38 -4.70
CA GLU A 84 21.15 -12.30 -3.47
C GLU A 84 20.83 -11.05 -2.64
N ILE A 85 20.43 -9.94 -3.27
CA ILE A 85 20.07 -8.71 -2.58
C ILE A 85 18.85 -8.96 -1.65
N ALA A 86 17.76 -9.46 -2.23
CA ALA A 86 16.56 -9.77 -1.48
C ALA A 86 16.77 -10.90 -0.46
N GLN A 87 17.48 -11.97 -0.85
CA GLN A 87 17.78 -13.10 0.03
C GLN A 87 18.63 -12.67 1.23
N THR A 88 19.63 -11.79 1.03
CA THR A 88 20.46 -11.30 2.13
C THR A 88 19.63 -10.52 3.16
N ILE A 89 18.71 -9.66 2.72
CA ILE A 89 17.81 -8.93 3.61
C ILE A 89 16.85 -9.90 4.31
N GLN A 90 16.24 -10.83 3.58
CA GLN A 90 15.34 -11.84 4.16
C GLN A 90 16.06 -12.74 5.17
N SER A 91 17.35 -13.06 4.95
CA SER A 91 18.13 -13.92 5.86
C SER A 91 18.28 -13.34 7.26
N VAL A 92 18.20 -12.01 7.40
CA VAL A 92 18.20 -11.30 8.70
C VAL A 92 16.79 -10.92 9.16
N GLY A 93 15.75 -11.44 8.48
CA GLY A 93 14.34 -11.16 8.81
C GLY A 93 13.88 -9.77 8.35
N GLY A 94 14.58 -9.14 7.41
CA GLY A 94 14.25 -7.81 6.90
C GLY A 94 13.28 -7.84 5.72
N TYR A 95 12.68 -6.68 5.46
CA TYR A 95 11.85 -6.37 4.31
C TYR A 95 12.45 -5.16 3.59
N VAL A 96 12.56 -5.25 2.25
CA VAL A 96 13.09 -4.17 1.39
C VAL A 96 12.02 -3.69 0.43
N ASN A 97 11.96 -2.37 0.23
CA ASN A 97 11.08 -1.77 -0.76
C ASN A 97 11.63 -0.39 -1.19
N ALA A 98 11.00 0.20 -2.21
CA ALA A 98 11.33 1.54 -2.70
C ALA A 98 10.06 2.24 -3.23
N TYR A 99 10.17 3.54 -3.45
CA TYR A 99 9.19 4.30 -4.22
C TYR A 99 9.83 5.51 -4.90
N THR A 100 9.32 5.85 -6.05
CA THR A 100 9.68 7.07 -6.79
C THR A 100 8.52 8.06 -6.77
N SER A 101 8.85 9.32 -6.51
CA SER A 101 7.93 10.44 -6.64
C SER A 101 8.42 11.44 -7.70
N PHE A 102 7.77 12.59 -7.79
CA PHE A 102 8.18 13.63 -8.70
C PHE A 102 9.58 14.17 -8.41
N ASP A 103 9.94 14.33 -7.14
CA ASP A 103 11.13 15.04 -6.70
C ASP A 103 12.16 14.17 -5.96
N ARG A 104 11.86 12.90 -5.69
CA ARG A 104 12.73 11.99 -4.96
C ARG A 104 12.47 10.53 -5.27
N THR A 105 13.49 9.71 -5.02
CA THR A 105 13.39 8.26 -4.95
C THR A 105 13.90 7.81 -3.59
N VAL A 106 13.17 6.93 -2.94
CA VAL A 106 13.47 6.44 -1.58
C VAL A 106 13.53 4.93 -1.59
N PHE A 107 14.61 4.38 -1.05
CA PHE A 107 14.83 2.96 -0.84
C PHE A 107 14.88 2.69 0.66
N TYR A 108 14.23 1.64 1.13
CA TYR A 108 14.20 1.37 2.56
C TYR A 108 14.21 -0.11 2.90
N VAL A 109 14.80 -0.41 4.03
CA VAL A 109 14.85 -1.73 4.64
C VAL A 109 14.39 -1.61 6.09
N ASP A 110 13.36 -2.37 6.45
CA ASP A 110 12.92 -2.53 7.83
C ASP A 110 13.35 -3.92 8.31
N CYS A 111 14.05 -4.00 9.43
CA CYS A 111 14.62 -5.25 9.93
C CYS A 111 14.73 -5.28 11.46
N PRO A 112 14.92 -6.48 12.08
CA PRO A 112 15.32 -6.57 13.48
C PRO A 112 16.61 -5.82 13.75
N SER A 113 16.79 -5.30 14.97
CA SER A 113 17.99 -4.55 15.34
C SER A 113 19.29 -5.34 15.13
N SER A 114 19.27 -6.66 15.26
CA SER A 114 20.42 -7.50 14.96
C SER A 114 20.86 -7.49 13.48
N GLY A 115 19.97 -7.10 12.57
CA GLY A 115 20.17 -7.10 11.12
C GLY A 115 20.61 -5.77 10.51
N TRP A 116 20.65 -4.67 11.28
CA TRP A 116 20.84 -3.32 10.72
C TRP A 116 22.13 -3.15 9.92
N ARG A 117 23.23 -3.83 10.34
CA ARG A 117 24.50 -3.76 9.60
C ARG A 117 24.39 -4.40 8.21
N THR A 118 23.72 -5.54 8.13
CA THR A 118 23.42 -6.20 6.85
C THR A 118 22.51 -5.35 5.99
N ALA A 119 21.46 -4.77 6.57
CA ALA A 119 20.54 -3.87 5.87
C ALA A 119 21.26 -2.66 5.28
N LEU A 120 22.12 -2.01 6.07
CA LEU A 120 22.88 -0.85 5.64
C LEU A 120 23.94 -1.19 4.59
N ASP A 121 24.62 -2.35 4.70
CA ASP A 121 25.58 -2.82 3.71
C ASP A 121 24.89 -3.11 2.38
N VAL A 122 23.78 -3.85 2.39
CA VAL A 122 23.03 -4.19 1.18
C VAL A 122 22.46 -2.94 0.51
N LEU A 123 21.87 -2.03 1.28
CA LEU A 123 21.28 -0.82 0.74
C LEU A 123 22.36 0.12 0.16
N SER A 124 23.50 0.26 0.85
CA SER A 124 24.62 1.06 0.36
C SER A 124 25.21 0.44 -0.92
N ASP A 125 25.34 -0.89 -0.98
CA ASP A 125 25.83 -1.61 -2.16
C ASP A 125 24.89 -1.47 -3.35
N ALA A 126 23.58 -1.64 -3.15
CA ALA A 126 22.58 -1.45 -4.18
C ALA A 126 22.57 -0.02 -4.75
N ILE A 127 22.72 1.00 -3.90
CA ILE A 127 22.69 2.39 -4.30
C ILE A 127 23.96 2.84 -5.00
N PHE A 128 25.12 2.41 -4.56
CA PHE A 128 26.39 2.94 -5.07
C PHE A 128 27.11 2.02 -6.05
N HIS A 129 26.74 0.74 -6.11
CA HIS A 129 27.47 -0.27 -6.88
C HIS A 129 26.56 -1.11 -7.80
N SER A 130 25.35 -0.62 -8.10
CA SER A 130 24.46 -1.29 -9.05
C SER A 130 25.10 -1.39 -10.43
N THR A 131 25.01 -2.58 -11.03
CA THR A 131 25.54 -2.85 -12.37
C THR A 131 24.49 -2.68 -13.47
N LEU A 132 23.23 -2.54 -13.08
CA LEU A 132 22.09 -2.46 -14.00
C LEU A 132 22.20 -3.49 -15.13
N PRO A 133 22.15 -4.80 -14.84
CA PRO A 133 22.46 -5.85 -15.82
C PRO A 133 21.53 -5.79 -17.03
N GLU A 134 22.07 -6.01 -18.24
CA GLU A 134 21.31 -5.89 -19.51
C GLU A 134 20.12 -6.85 -19.56
N GLU A 135 20.32 -8.10 -19.12
CA GLU A 135 19.25 -9.10 -19.10
C GLU A 135 18.09 -8.70 -18.17
N GLU A 136 18.43 -8.14 -17.01
CA GLU A 136 17.43 -7.67 -16.05
C GLU A 136 16.73 -6.38 -16.54
N PHE A 137 17.46 -5.51 -17.25
CA PHE A 137 16.87 -4.32 -17.86
C PHE A 137 15.74 -4.68 -18.83
N VAL A 138 15.96 -5.66 -19.71
CA VAL A 138 14.92 -6.12 -20.66
C VAL A 138 13.72 -6.72 -19.92
N LYS A 139 13.95 -7.49 -18.87
CA LYS A 139 12.86 -8.08 -18.06
C LYS A 139 12.05 -7.00 -17.34
N GLU A 140 12.72 -6.03 -16.72
CA GLU A 140 12.04 -4.96 -15.99
C GLU A 140 11.27 -4.03 -16.91
N GLN A 141 11.70 -3.81 -18.13
CA GLN A 141 10.89 -3.09 -19.11
C GLN A 141 9.55 -3.80 -19.36
N GLU A 142 9.52 -5.14 -19.42
CA GLU A 142 8.26 -5.89 -19.57
C GLU A 142 7.37 -5.80 -18.32
N VAL A 143 7.98 -5.82 -17.12
CA VAL A 143 7.24 -5.60 -15.85
C VAL A 143 6.55 -4.24 -15.88
N ILE A 144 7.27 -3.19 -16.20
CA ILE A 144 6.71 -1.81 -16.23
C ILE A 144 5.66 -1.64 -17.35
N ARG A 145 5.81 -2.31 -18.51
CA ARG A 145 4.73 -2.33 -19.54
C ARG A 145 3.43 -2.89 -19.00
N ARG A 146 3.49 -3.89 -18.12
CA ARG A 146 2.29 -4.41 -17.44
C ARG A 146 1.72 -3.43 -16.43
N GLU A 147 2.58 -2.73 -15.71
CA GLU A 147 2.13 -1.66 -14.79
C GLU A 147 1.41 -0.54 -15.55
N PHE A 148 1.88 -0.19 -16.76
CA PHE A 148 1.13 0.71 -17.64
C PHE A 148 -0.26 0.17 -17.93
N SER A 149 -0.39 -1.11 -18.31
CA SER A 149 -1.68 -1.73 -18.60
C SER A 149 -2.60 -1.73 -17.38
N MET A 150 -2.10 -2.15 -16.20
CA MET A 150 -2.84 -2.09 -14.95
C MET A 150 -3.25 -0.67 -14.57
N GLY A 151 -2.37 0.31 -14.83
CA GLY A 151 -2.64 1.73 -14.60
C GLY A 151 -3.73 2.29 -15.53
N PHE A 152 -3.80 1.82 -16.78
CA PHE A 152 -4.87 2.18 -17.72
C PHE A 152 -6.22 1.59 -17.36
N ASP A 153 -6.24 0.42 -16.74
CA ASP A 153 -7.48 -0.24 -16.31
C ASP A 153 -8.07 0.36 -15.02
N ASN A 154 -7.29 1.15 -14.29
CA ASN A 154 -7.74 1.80 -13.05
C ASN A 154 -8.29 3.21 -13.32
N PRO A 155 -9.62 3.43 -13.22
CA PRO A 155 -10.22 4.74 -13.50
C PRO A 155 -9.69 5.87 -12.61
N GLN A 156 -9.33 5.57 -11.36
CA GLN A 156 -8.82 6.59 -10.43
C GLN A 156 -7.43 7.06 -10.85
N ASN A 157 -6.56 6.14 -11.28
CA ASN A 157 -5.24 6.49 -11.80
C ASN A 157 -5.32 7.31 -13.08
N VAL A 158 -6.22 6.93 -13.99
CA VAL A 158 -6.45 7.67 -15.24
C VAL A 158 -6.94 9.08 -14.94
N LEU A 159 -7.91 9.22 -14.02
CA LEU A 159 -8.45 10.52 -13.62
C LEU A 159 -7.36 11.41 -13.01
N PHE A 160 -6.56 10.88 -12.09
CA PHE A 160 -5.48 11.62 -11.43
C PHE A 160 -4.39 12.07 -12.42
N LYS A 161 -3.91 11.16 -13.28
CA LYS A 161 -2.95 11.50 -14.34
C LYS A 161 -3.49 12.56 -15.27
N SER A 162 -4.77 12.45 -15.66
CA SER A 162 -5.43 13.43 -16.53
C SER A 162 -5.57 14.79 -15.86
N LEU A 163 -5.81 14.83 -14.54
CA LEU A 163 -5.85 16.09 -13.80
C LEU A 163 -4.50 16.81 -13.85
N PHE A 164 -3.41 16.10 -13.55
CA PHE A 164 -2.07 16.70 -13.58
C PHE A 164 -1.69 17.17 -14.99
N ALA A 165 -1.96 16.37 -16.02
CA ALA A 165 -1.72 16.74 -17.42
C ALA A 165 -2.55 17.96 -17.87
N THR A 166 -3.75 18.16 -17.29
CA THR A 166 -4.62 19.31 -17.57
C THR A 166 -4.19 20.54 -16.78
N ALA A 167 -3.86 20.37 -15.51
CA ALA A 167 -3.50 21.47 -14.61
C ALA A 167 -2.13 22.07 -14.97
N PHE A 168 -1.12 21.24 -15.26
CA PHE A 168 0.22 21.70 -15.56
C PHE A 168 0.48 21.71 -17.08
N GLN A 169 0.94 22.83 -17.62
CA GLN A 169 1.28 22.97 -19.05
C GLN A 169 2.77 22.92 -19.30
N VAL A 170 3.55 23.53 -18.42
CA VAL A 170 5.00 23.71 -18.57
C VAL A 170 5.76 22.91 -17.54
N HIS A 171 5.29 22.92 -16.30
CA HIS A 171 5.94 22.21 -15.20
C HIS A 171 5.96 20.70 -15.43
N PRO A 172 7.07 20.00 -15.11
CA PRO A 172 7.20 18.54 -15.28
C PRO A 172 6.16 17.69 -14.55
N TYR A 173 5.45 18.21 -13.57
CA TYR A 173 4.37 17.49 -12.90
C TYR A 173 3.23 17.05 -13.83
N LYS A 174 3.17 17.59 -15.05
CA LYS A 174 2.23 17.11 -16.06
C LYS A 174 2.49 15.68 -16.54
N TYR A 175 3.72 15.19 -16.37
CA TYR A 175 4.10 13.83 -16.74
C TYR A 175 3.94 12.88 -15.56
N PRO A 176 3.28 11.73 -15.72
CA PRO A 176 3.20 10.75 -14.64
C PRO A 176 4.59 10.19 -14.31
N VAL A 177 4.83 9.82 -13.07
CA VAL A 177 6.13 9.29 -12.61
C VAL A 177 6.57 8.06 -13.42
N ILE A 178 5.63 7.16 -13.73
CA ILE A 178 5.89 6.00 -14.60
C ILE A 178 6.21 6.40 -16.06
N GLY A 179 5.91 7.63 -16.46
CA GLY A 179 6.08 8.13 -17.82
C GLY A 179 4.89 7.85 -18.75
N HIS A 180 5.14 7.98 -20.04
CA HIS A 180 4.23 7.61 -21.12
C HIS A 180 4.81 6.42 -21.88
N LEU A 181 3.99 5.40 -22.16
CA LEU A 181 4.42 4.13 -22.73
C LEU A 181 5.23 4.28 -24.03
N GLU A 182 4.82 5.22 -24.91
CA GLU A 182 5.52 5.48 -26.16
C GLU A 182 6.93 6.07 -25.96
N LEU A 183 7.10 6.90 -24.93
CA LEU A 183 8.40 7.47 -24.56
C LEU A 183 9.23 6.44 -23.79
N PHE A 184 8.62 5.72 -22.86
CA PHE A 184 9.24 4.64 -22.10
C PHE A 184 9.88 3.59 -23.02
N ASN A 185 9.20 3.20 -24.09
CA ASN A 185 9.71 2.22 -25.06
C ASN A 185 10.96 2.66 -25.82
N LYS A 186 11.35 3.94 -25.73
CA LYS A 186 12.58 4.48 -26.34
C LYS A 186 13.77 4.46 -25.39
N LEU A 187 13.54 4.22 -24.10
CA LEU A 187 14.60 4.17 -23.10
C LEU A 187 15.58 3.03 -23.40
N THR A 188 16.85 3.36 -23.39
CA THR A 188 17.95 2.42 -23.47
C THR A 188 18.56 2.23 -22.09
N ARG A 189 19.27 1.11 -21.90
CA ARG A 189 20.03 0.89 -20.67
C ARG A 189 21.07 1.98 -20.44
N GLN A 190 21.68 2.54 -21.50
CA GLN A 190 22.65 3.63 -21.37
C GLN A 190 22.03 4.89 -20.80
N ASP A 191 20.79 5.24 -21.17
CA ASP A 191 20.08 6.37 -20.61
C ASP A 191 19.91 6.22 -19.09
N ILE A 192 19.59 5.00 -18.63
CA ILE A 192 19.43 4.71 -17.19
C ILE A 192 20.77 4.72 -16.47
N LEU A 193 21.84 4.20 -17.08
CA LEU A 193 23.19 4.29 -16.54
C LEU A 193 23.64 5.76 -16.37
N ASP A 194 23.40 6.59 -17.38
CA ASP A 194 23.76 8.01 -17.34
C ASP A 194 22.98 8.73 -16.23
N TYR A 195 21.67 8.46 -16.12
CA TYR A 195 20.83 8.99 -15.03
C TYR A 195 21.30 8.54 -13.65
N TYR A 196 21.64 7.25 -13.50
CA TYR A 196 22.18 6.67 -12.26
C TYR A 196 23.49 7.35 -11.85
N HIS A 197 24.48 7.45 -12.76
CA HIS A 197 25.77 8.07 -12.45
C HIS A 197 25.70 9.57 -12.17
N HIS A 198 24.69 10.25 -12.70
CA HIS A 198 24.48 11.68 -12.44
C HIS A 198 23.85 11.97 -11.08
N PHE A 199 22.89 11.15 -10.64
CA PHE A 199 22.08 11.49 -9.48
C PHE A 199 22.32 10.63 -8.25
N PHE A 200 22.78 9.38 -8.40
CA PHE A 200 23.01 8.47 -7.26
C PHE A 200 24.43 8.59 -6.74
N VAL A 201 24.76 9.79 -6.30
CA VAL A 201 26.08 10.19 -5.80
C VAL A 201 25.95 10.65 -4.34
N PRO A 202 27.02 10.51 -3.49
CA PRO A 202 26.94 10.75 -2.05
C PRO A 202 26.31 12.09 -1.67
N ASN A 203 26.73 13.16 -2.32
CA ASN A 203 26.25 14.53 -2.01
C ASN A 203 24.82 14.83 -2.51
N ASN A 204 24.14 13.87 -3.14
CA ASN A 204 22.72 13.92 -3.49
C ASN A 204 21.86 12.95 -2.68
N LEU A 205 22.47 12.24 -1.72
CA LEU A 205 21.84 11.20 -0.92
C LEU A 205 21.82 11.58 0.57
N THR A 206 20.76 11.15 1.23
CA THR A 206 20.62 11.22 2.68
C THR A 206 20.21 9.84 3.20
N PHE A 207 21.00 9.25 4.10
CA PHE A 207 20.58 8.08 4.83
C PHE A 207 19.88 8.48 6.11
N VAL A 208 18.75 7.84 6.40
CA VAL A 208 17.95 8.04 7.61
C VAL A 208 17.80 6.71 8.30
N ILE A 209 18.33 6.59 9.50
CA ILE A 209 18.26 5.36 10.29
C ILE A 209 17.53 5.67 11.61
N THR A 210 16.49 4.89 11.89
CA THR A 210 15.69 5.04 13.10
C THR A 210 15.47 3.68 13.74
N GLY A 211 15.60 3.57 15.07
CA GLY A 211 15.33 2.34 15.81
C GLY A 211 16.41 2.00 16.83
N ASP A 212 16.48 0.72 17.20
CA ASP A 212 17.39 0.19 18.19
C ASP A 212 18.81 0.06 17.61
N VAL A 213 19.49 1.19 17.55
CA VAL A 213 20.87 1.35 17.05
C VAL A 213 21.64 2.34 17.93
N ILE A 214 22.96 2.32 17.81
CA ILE A 214 23.86 3.32 18.38
C ILE A 214 24.38 4.20 17.25
N ALA A 215 24.09 5.48 17.28
CA ALA A 215 24.37 6.42 16.20
C ALA A 215 25.85 6.49 15.81
N SER A 216 26.75 6.42 16.78
CA SER A 216 28.21 6.41 16.53
C SER A 216 28.66 5.15 15.78
N GLU A 217 28.03 3.99 16.01
CA GLU A 217 28.32 2.75 15.30
C GLU A 217 27.80 2.80 13.86
N VAL A 218 26.56 3.32 13.68
CA VAL A 218 26.00 3.53 12.34
C VAL A 218 26.85 4.49 11.53
N HIS A 219 27.28 5.59 12.13
CA HIS A 219 28.17 6.57 11.47
C HIS A 219 29.49 5.95 11.06
N ALA A 220 30.17 5.21 11.97
CA ALA A 220 31.44 4.57 11.68
C ALA A 220 31.28 3.53 10.55
N PHE A 221 30.19 2.75 10.56
CA PHE A 221 29.91 1.75 9.54
C PHE A 221 29.68 2.38 8.15
N LEU A 222 28.82 3.41 8.07
CA LEU A 222 28.52 4.06 6.80
C LEU A 222 29.74 4.82 6.25
N MET A 223 30.52 5.43 7.12
CA MET A 223 31.79 6.07 6.73
C MET A 223 32.76 5.06 6.12
N ASP A 224 32.92 3.88 6.70
CA ASP A 224 33.79 2.82 6.14
C ASP A 224 33.22 2.26 4.82
N ALA A 225 31.92 2.00 4.76
CA ALA A 225 31.23 1.48 3.57
C ALA A 225 31.31 2.44 2.37
N THR A 226 31.40 3.75 2.61
CA THR A 226 31.38 4.77 1.53
C THR A 226 32.72 5.50 1.35
N LYS A 227 33.78 5.07 2.01
CA LYS A 227 35.10 5.75 2.01
C LYS A 227 35.77 5.90 0.65
N THR A 228 35.47 5.00 -0.29
CA THR A 228 36.02 5.01 -1.66
C THR A 228 35.12 5.73 -2.65
N ILE A 229 33.94 6.18 -2.23
CA ILE A 229 32.96 6.79 -3.10
C ILE A 229 33.10 8.32 -2.98
N GLU A 230 33.48 8.93 -4.08
CA GLU A 230 33.71 10.36 -4.13
C GLU A 230 32.41 11.13 -4.42
N ARG A 231 32.38 12.38 -3.96
CA ARG A 231 31.31 13.32 -4.35
C ARG A 231 31.41 13.65 -5.84
N SER A 232 30.28 13.95 -6.46
CA SER A 232 30.22 14.36 -7.88
C SER A 232 29.57 15.73 -8.05
N ILE A 233 29.84 16.34 -9.20
CA ILE A 233 29.13 17.54 -9.61
C ILE A 233 27.74 17.13 -10.09
N LEU A 234 26.71 17.65 -9.43
CA LEU A 234 25.32 17.41 -9.85
C LEU A 234 25.03 18.18 -11.14
N PRO A 235 24.27 17.59 -12.08
CA PRO A 235 23.84 18.32 -13.25
C PRO A 235 22.93 19.49 -12.85
N ASP A 236 23.08 20.60 -13.56
CA ASP A 236 22.15 21.74 -13.43
C ASP A 236 20.82 21.37 -14.08
N THR A 237 19.84 21.02 -13.27
CA THR A 237 18.53 20.60 -13.74
C THR A 237 17.59 21.81 -13.73
N TYR A 238 17.33 22.36 -14.89
CA TYR A 238 16.36 23.43 -15.05
C TYR A 238 14.94 22.85 -14.95
N ILE A 239 14.19 23.27 -13.94
CA ILE A 239 12.78 22.93 -13.77
C ILE A 239 11.98 24.22 -14.07
N PRO A 240 11.21 24.25 -15.17
CA PRO A 240 10.43 25.42 -15.52
C PRO A 240 9.31 25.68 -14.50
N ILE A 241 9.10 26.92 -14.13
CA ILE A 241 8.02 27.34 -13.25
C ILE A 241 6.71 27.31 -14.02
N GLU A 242 5.66 26.70 -13.46
CA GLU A 242 4.32 26.75 -14.05
C GLU A 242 3.82 28.20 -14.06
N PRO A 243 3.42 28.74 -15.22
CA PRO A 243 2.85 30.08 -15.28
C PRO A 243 1.49 30.11 -14.60
N GLN A 244 1.11 31.30 -14.11
CA GLN A 244 -0.22 31.49 -13.52
C GLN A 244 -1.30 31.10 -14.55
N GLN A 245 -2.23 30.28 -14.13
CA GLN A 245 -3.37 29.90 -14.95
C GLN A 245 -4.34 31.08 -15.06
N LEU A 246 -4.56 31.57 -16.27
CA LEU A 246 -5.43 32.72 -16.55
C LEU A 246 -6.83 32.33 -17.05
N GLY A 247 -7.01 31.07 -17.44
CA GLY A 247 -8.26 30.56 -17.97
C GLY A 247 -8.56 29.16 -17.46
N ARG A 248 -9.84 28.83 -17.40
CA ARG A 248 -10.31 27.49 -17.07
C ARG A 248 -9.76 26.46 -18.05
N ARG A 249 -9.40 25.30 -17.54
CA ARG A 249 -8.97 24.13 -18.32
C ARG A 249 -9.89 22.95 -18.01
N GLU A 250 -10.26 22.17 -19.03
CA GLU A 250 -11.14 21.04 -18.82
C GLU A 250 -10.83 19.90 -19.78
N LEU A 251 -11.05 18.66 -19.28
CA LEU A 251 -10.89 17.43 -20.04
C LEU A 251 -11.97 16.44 -19.63
N HIS A 252 -12.79 16.02 -20.58
CA HIS A 252 -13.84 15.06 -20.38
C HIS A 252 -13.58 13.83 -21.23
N LEU A 253 -13.33 12.70 -20.58
CA LEU A 253 -12.97 11.44 -21.26
C LEU A 253 -14.13 10.45 -21.16
N LYS A 254 -14.35 9.70 -22.22
CA LYS A 254 -15.14 8.47 -22.18
C LYS A 254 -14.24 7.33 -21.73
N PHE A 255 -14.74 6.53 -20.79
CA PHE A 255 -13.95 5.47 -20.18
C PHE A 255 -14.84 4.29 -19.81
N PRO A 256 -14.36 3.03 -19.90
CA PRO A 256 -15.10 1.85 -19.48
C PRO A 256 -15.21 1.81 -17.93
N THR A 257 -16.10 2.63 -17.40
CA THR A 257 -16.45 2.73 -15.97
C THR A 257 -17.97 2.70 -15.81
N GLN A 258 -18.46 2.26 -14.66
CA GLN A 258 -19.89 2.20 -14.38
C GLN A 258 -20.48 3.52 -13.87
N VAL A 259 -19.60 4.39 -13.34
CA VAL A 259 -20.00 5.65 -12.69
C VAL A 259 -19.12 6.80 -13.15
N THR A 260 -19.70 7.98 -13.29
CA THR A 260 -18.94 9.19 -13.61
C THR A 260 -18.06 9.58 -12.43
N ARG A 261 -16.78 9.75 -12.71
CA ARG A 261 -15.77 10.28 -11.78
C ARG A 261 -15.38 11.67 -12.22
N PHE A 262 -15.19 12.54 -11.26
CA PHE A 262 -14.99 13.95 -11.49
C PHE A 262 -13.94 14.53 -10.54
N MET A 263 -13.03 15.34 -11.05
CA MET A 263 -12.07 16.09 -10.24
C MET A 263 -12.01 17.55 -10.66
N MET A 264 -11.91 18.41 -9.65
CA MET A 264 -11.65 19.86 -9.78
C MET A 264 -10.36 20.18 -9.03
N ALA A 265 -9.51 21.04 -9.57
CA ALA A 265 -8.33 21.49 -8.86
C ALA A 265 -7.91 22.92 -9.24
N TRP A 266 -7.23 23.55 -8.30
CA TRP A 266 -6.61 24.87 -8.43
C TRP A 266 -5.15 24.79 -8.05
N HIS A 267 -4.31 25.58 -8.72
CA HIS A 267 -2.91 25.69 -8.37
C HIS A 267 -2.74 26.33 -7.00
N THR A 268 -1.84 25.75 -6.21
CA THR A 268 -1.42 26.23 -4.89
C THR A 268 0.11 26.29 -4.81
N PRO A 269 0.67 26.99 -3.84
CA PRO A 269 2.12 27.02 -3.66
C PRO A 269 2.65 25.68 -3.17
N GLY A 270 3.97 25.51 -3.25
CA GLY A 270 4.66 24.33 -2.71
C GLY A 270 4.78 24.34 -1.19
N LEU A 271 5.22 23.22 -0.65
CA LEU A 271 5.19 22.86 0.79
C LEU A 271 5.87 23.87 1.74
N SER A 272 6.85 24.63 1.27
CA SER A 272 7.53 25.65 2.10
C SER A 272 6.73 26.96 2.28
N HIS A 273 5.62 27.13 1.57
CA HIS A 273 4.83 28.35 1.63
C HIS A 273 3.93 28.39 2.88
N PRO A 274 3.79 29.53 3.57
CA PRO A 274 2.99 29.66 4.79
C PRO A 274 1.49 29.38 4.62
N ASP A 275 0.94 29.48 3.41
CA ASP A 275 -0.47 29.21 3.15
C ASP A 275 -0.81 27.70 3.09
N VAL A 276 0.18 26.83 2.99
CA VAL A 276 -0.05 25.37 2.92
C VAL A 276 -0.79 24.88 4.16
N TYR A 277 -0.44 25.38 5.34
CA TYR A 277 -1.11 25.00 6.59
C TYR A 277 -2.61 25.29 6.57
N ALA A 278 -2.99 26.46 6.07
CA ALA A 278 -4.39 26.84 5.94
C ALA A 278 -5.10 26.05 4.83
N LEU A 279 -4.42 25.77 3.72
CA LEU A 279 -4.95 24.94 2.62
C LEU A 279 -5.20 23.49 3.06
N ASP A 280 -4.32 22.91 3.87
CA ASP A 280 -4.49 21.55 4.40
C ASP A 280 -5.70 21.50 5.36
N VAL A 281 -5.81 22.46 6.27
CA VAL A 281 -6.97 22.55 7.18
C VAL A 281 -8.27 22.80 6.39
N LEU A 282 -8.23 23.62 5.34
CA LEU A 282 -9.38 23.87 4.47
C LEU A 282 -9.84 22.59 3.77
N ALA A 283 -8.92 21.76 3.27
CA ALA A 283 -9.28 20.49 2.63
C ALA A 283 -10.00 19.54 3.59
N ILE A 284 -9.55 19.48 4.85
CA ILE A 284 -10.20 18.64 5.88
C ILE A 284 -11.63 19.12 6.15
N ILE A 285 -11.84 20.41 6.34
CA ILE A 285 -13.17 20.94 6.62
C ILE A 285 -14.10 20.79 5.41
N ALA A 286 -13.56 21.01 4.21
CA ALA A 286 -14.31 20.91 2.98
C ALA A 286 -14.77 19.48 2.69
N GLY A 287 -13.85 18.48 2.73
CA GLY A 287 -14.16 17.18 2.15
C GLY A 287 -13.56 15.95 2.85
N GLU A 288 -12.96 16.06 4.05
CA GLU A 288 -12.42 14.88 4.70
C GLU A 288 -13.37 14.29 5.76
N GLY A 289 -13.99 13.19 5.40
CA GLY A 289 -14.91 12.42 6.24
C GLY A 289 -16.36 12.87 6.12
N VAL A 290 -17.27 12.04 6.65
CA VAL A 290 -18.72 12.20 6.50
C VAL A 290 -19.23 13.52 7.10
N SER A 291 -18.59 14.02 8.15
CA SER A 291 -18.96 15.28 8.80
C SER A 291 -18.38 16.55 8.12
N SER A 292 -17.70 16.42 6.98
CA SER A 292 -17.24 17.56 6.18
C SER A 292 -18.39 18.25 5.45
N ARG A 293 -18.22 19.54 5.15
CA ARG A 293 -19.32 20.35 4.57
C ARG A 293 -19.83 19.79 3.25
N LEU A 294 -18.92 19.43 2.34
CA LEU A 294 -19.27 18.89 1.02
C LEU A 294 -19.99 17.54 1.14
N ASN A 295 -19.52 16.67 2.04
CA ASN A 295 -20.14 15.36 2.23
C ASN A 295 -21.55 15.52 2.80
N GLN A 296 -21.72 16.29 3.88
CA GLN A 296 -23.00 16.52 4.51
C GLN A 296 -24.04 17.11 3.54
N GLU A 297 -23.64 18.03 2.68
CA GLU A 297 -24.57 18.69 1.78
C GLU A 297 -24.83 17.87 0.52
N LEU A 298 -23.77 17.44 -0.19
CA LEU A 298 -23.92 16.88 -1.54
C LEU A 298 -24.14 15.35 -1.55
N VAL A 299 -23.67 14.63 -0.52
CA VAL A 299 -23.88 13.18 -0.40
C VAL A 299 -25.10 12.90 0.47
N GLU A 300 -25.14 13.42 1.72
CA GLU A 300 -26.16 13.04 2.68
C GLU A 300 -27.51 13.70 2.43
N LYS A 301 -27.54 15.04 2.22
CA LYS A 301 -28.80 15.78 2.05
C LYS A 301 -29.31 15.75 0.61
N GLN A 302 -28.50 16.22 -0.34
CA GLN A 302 -28.93 16.35 -1.73
C GLN A 302 -28.84 15.04 -2.51
N LYS A 303 -28.05 14.05 -2.07
CA LYS A 303 -27.84 12.76 -2.73
C LYS A 303 -27.39 12.88 -4.20
N LEU A 304 -26.70 13.97 -4.51
CA LEU A 304 -26.14 14.21 -5.85
C LEU A 304 -24.96 13.29 -6.14
N LEU A 305 -24.20 12.95 -5.10
CA LEU A 305 -22.98 12.18 -5.17
C LEU A 305 -23.07 10.92 -4.33
N SER A 306 -22.36 9.88 -4.72
CA SER A 306 -22.11 8.68 -3.90
C SER A 306 -20.85 8.82 -3.04
N GLY A 307 -20.00 9.80 -3.34
CA GLY A 307 -18.81 10.11 -2.55
C GLY A 307 -18.16 11.40 -3.01
N ILE A 308 -17.55 12.11 -2.05
CA ILE A 308 -16.79 13.33 -2.30
C ILE A 308 -15.64 13.43 -1.29
N SER A 309 -14.50 13.93 -1.75
CA SER A 309 -13.37 14.25 -0.89
C SER A 309 -12.66 15.50 -1.40
N ALA A 310 -12.03 16.26 -0.51
CA ALA A 310 -11.11 17.32 -0.85
C ALA A 310 -9.68 16.90 -0.49
N PHE A 311 -8.71 17.42 -1.22
CA PHE A 311 -7.28 17.14 -0.99
C PHE A 311 -6.45 18.40 -1.15
N SER A 312 -5.36 18.47 -0.42
CA SER A 312 -4.28 19.41 -0.61
C SER A 312 -3.00 18.62 -0.95
N TYR A 313 -2.49 18.81 -2.15
CA TYR A 313 -1.25 18.17 -2.60
C TYR A 313 -0.18 19.23 -2.77
N SER A 314 0.73 19.30 -1.81
CA SER A 314 1.76 20.32 -1.71
C SER A 314 3.16 19.71 -1.83
N PRO A 315 3.64 19.42 -3.06
CA PRO A 315 5.01 18.97 -3.29
C PRO A 315 6.03 20.09 -3.06
N ALA A 316 7.30 19.86 -3.35
CA ALA A 316 8.35 20.86 -3.13
C ALA A 316 8.14 22.18 -3.88
N GLN A 317 7.48 22.14 -5.05
CA GLN A 317 7.21 23.31 -5.90
C GLN A 317 5.71 23.65 -5.92
N SER A 318 5.13 23.87 -7.10
CA SER A 318 3.70 24.18 -7.23
C SER A 318 2.82 22.98 -6.89
N GLY A 319 1.79 23.19 -6.08
CA GLY A 319 0.84 22.17 -5.67
C GLY A 319 -0.54 22.30 -6.32
N LEU A 320 -1.45 21.43 -5.88
CA LEU A 320 -2.86 21.46 -6.25
C LEU A 320 -3.73 21.31 -4.98
N TRP A 321 -4.71 22.17 -4.84
CA TRP A 321 -5.84 21.95 -3.95
C TRP A 321 -7.04 21.52 -4.79
N GLY A 322 -7.73 20.46 -4.38
CA GLY A 322 -8.80 19.95 -5.25
C GLY A 322 -9.85 19.11 -4.56
N ILE A 323 -10.83 18.73 -5.36
CA ILE A 323 -11.98 17.93 -4.99
C ILE A 323 -12.05 16.74 -5.94
N SER A 324 -12.31 15.56 -5.39
CA SER A 324 -12.63 14.34 -6.12
C SER A 324 -14.04 13.91 -5.76
N ALA A 325 -14.88 13.69 -6.77
CA ALA A 325 -16.28 13.33 -6.60
C ALA A 325 -16.66 12.12 -7.46
N LEU A 326 -17.57 11.32 -6.90
CA LEU A 326 -18.17 10.15 -7.56
C LEU A 326 -19.67 10.41 -7.68
N LEU A 327 -20.19 10.48 -8.90
CA LEU A 327 -21.60 10.72 -9.13
C LEU A 327 -22.43 9.50 -8.73
N SER A 328 -23.65 9.73 -8.24
CA SER A 328 -24.57 8.63 -7.96
C SER A 328 -24.99 7.94 -9.27
N PRO A 329 -24.98 6.59 -9.33
CA PRO A 329 -25.32 5.85 -10.56
C PRO A 329 -26.74 6.17 -11.10
N ASP A 330 -27.66 6.47 -10.19
CA ASP A 330 -29.05 6.81 -10.50
C ASP A 330 -29.26 8.31 -10.76
N SER A 331 -28.21 9.11 -10.61
CA SER A 331 -28.26 10.55 -10.81
C SER A 331 -28.41 10.88 -12.29
N LYS A 332 -29.46 11.61 -12.63
CA LYS A 332 -29.63 12.22 -13.96
C LYS A 332 -28.84 13.53 -14.10
N ASN A 333 -28.12 13.94 -13.07
CA ASN A 333 -27.41 15.20 -13.01
C ASN A 333 -26.16 15.18 -13.89
N SER A 334 -25.97 16.25 -14.60
CA SER A 334 -24.76 16.46 -15.42
C SER A 334 -23.55 16.81 -14.53
N THR A 335 -22.35 16.62 -15.06
CA THR A 335 -21.12 17.09 -14.39
C THR A 335 -21.16 18.60 -14.10
N ASN A 336 -21.85 19.40 -14.92
CA ASN A 336 -22.00 20.84 -14.73
C ASN A 336 -22.88 21.19 -13.51
N GLU A 337 -23.93 20.42 -13.24
CA GLU A 337 -24.77 20.63 -12.05
C GLU A 337 -24.00 20.29 -10.78
N VAL A 338 -23.23 19.20 -10.79
CA VAL A 338 -22.36 18.81 -9.68
C VAL A 338 -21.30 19.88 -9.43
N GLU A 339 -20.65 20.37 -10.49
CA GLU A 339 -19.67 21.44 -10.39
C GLU A 339 -20.25 22.72 -9.81
N SER A 340 -21.46 23.12 -10.27
CA SER A 340 -22.14 24.30 -9.78
C SER A 340 -22.46 24.17 -8.29
N ALA A 341 -22.92 22.98 -7.84
CA ALA A 341 -23.21 22.72 -6.44
C ALA A 341 -21.94 22.79 -5.58
N ILE A 342 -20.84 22.16 -6.03
CA ILE A 342 -19.54 22.25 -5.36
C ILE A 342 -19.05 23.70 -5.30
N SER A 343 -19.12 24.43 -6.41
CA SER A 343 -18.66 25.83 -6.48
C SER A 343 -19.43 26.72 -5.52
N THR A 344 -20.75 26.53 -5.40
CA THR A 344 -21.59 27.26 -4.43
C THR A 344 -21.12 27.00 -2.99
N MET A 345 -20.77 25.76 -2.66
CA MET A 345 -20.25 25.40 -1.34
C MET A 345 -18.86 26.00 -1.08
N LEU A 346 -18.02 26.09 -2.11
CA LEU A 346 -16.71 26.73 -2.00
C LEU A 346 -16.80 28.25 -1.85
N ASP A 347 -17.80 28.88 -2.44
CA ASP A 347 -18.06 30.31 -2.26
C ASP A 347 -18.48 30.64 -0.83
N ASP A 348 -19.09 29.70 -0.11
CA ASP A 348 -19.39 29.86 1.31
C ASP A 348 -18.10 30.04 2.15
N PHE A 349 -17.04 29.30 1.87
CA PHE A 349 -15.72 29.47 2.52
C PHE A 349 -15.08 30.84 2.22
N LYS A 350 -15.37 31.44 1.07
CA LYS A 350 -14.87 32.77 0.70
C LYS A 350 -15.64 33.89 1.38
N ASN A 351 -16.93 33.68 1.62
CA ASN A 351 -17.84 34.74 2.06
C ASN A 351 -18.10 34.69 3.58
N HIS A 352 -18.00 33.51 4.19
CA HIS A 352 -18.30 33.34 5.60
C HIS A 352 -17.15 32.66 6.33
N PRO A 353 -16.78 33.15 7.54
CA PRO A 353 -15.75 32.50 8.33
C PRO A 353 -16.22 31.11 8.81
N VAL A 354 -15.29 30.17 8.87
CA VAL A 354 -15.51 28.82 9.42
C VAL A 354 -15.75 28.93 10.93
N HIS A 355 -16.68 28.12 11.44
CA HIS A 355 -16.96 28.09 12.87
C HIS A 355 -15.80 27.48 13.65
N GLU A 356 -15.51 28.01 14.84
CA GLU A 356 -14.33 27.57 15.64
C GLU A 356 -14.39 26.07 15.99
N THR A 357 -15.56 25.51 16.18
CA THR A 357 -15.70 24.05 16.43
C THR A 357 -15.26 23.18 15.25
N GLU A 358 -15.51 23.61 14.01
CA GLU A 358 -15.04 22.91 12.80
C GLU A 358 -13.51 23.06 12.66
N LEU A 359 -13.03 24.27 12.90
CA LEU A 359 -11.59 24.56 12.86
C LEU A 359 -10.83 23.77 13.90
N ALA A 360 -11.30 23.74 15.14
CA ALA A 360 -10.67 22.97 16.23
C ALA A 360 -10.69 21.46 15.92
N LYS A 361 -11.77 20.94 15.34
CA LYS A 361 -11.86 19.55 14.88
C LYS A 361 -10.82 19.25 13.79
N ALA A 362 -10.73 20.10 12.78
CA ALA A 362 -9.79 19.90 11.67
C ALA A 362 -8.32 19.94 12.14
N ARG A 363 -7.94 20.92 12.96
CA ARG A 363 -6.61 20.98 13.56
C ARG A 363 -6.28 19.68 14.33
N ARG A 364 -7.23 19.21 15.16
CA ARG A 364 -7.04 17.96 15.92
C ARG A 364 -6.86 16.75 14.99
N LYS A 365 -7.59 16.70 13.88
CA LYS A 365 -7.49 15.63 12.91
C LYS A 365 -6.11 15.55 12.26
N VAL A 366 -5.52 16.70 11.87
CA VAL A 366 -4.13 16.76 11.40
C VAL A 366 -3.16 16.24 12.45
N MET A 367 -3.32 16.70 13.70
CA MET A 367 -2.43 16.30 14.80
C MET A 367 -2.48 14.78 15.07
N VAL A 368 -3.69 14.20 15.08
CA VAL A 368 -3.88 12.75 15.27
C VAL A 368 -3.31 11.96 14.11
N GLY A 369 -3.54 12.40 12.86
CA GLY A 369 -2.98 11.77 11.67
C GLY A 369 -1.46 11.70 11.75
N ARG A 370 -0.83 12.83 12.07
CA ARG A 370 0.63 12.91 12.19
C ARG A 370 1.19 12.06 13.34
N ALA A 371 0.56 12.11 14.51
CA ALA A 371 0.94 11.24 15.63
C ALA A 371 0.84 9.74 15.29
N SER A 372 -0.12 9.37 14.42
CA SER A 372 -0.28 8.01 13.93
C SER A 372 0.87 7.55 13.03
N GLU A 373 1.40 8.42 12.18
CA GLU A 373 2.55 8.12 11.31
C GLU A 373 3.81 7.83 12.15
N LEU A 374 3.98 8.50 13.29
CA LEU A 374 5.14 8.37 14.18
C LEU A 374 5.10 7.12 15.09
N LYS A 375 4.12 6.24 14.95
CA LYS A 375 4.00 5.03 15.78
C LYS A 375 5.03 3.95 15.45
N THR A 376 5.57 3.94 14.24
CA THR A 376 6.53 2.94 13.78
C THR A 376 7.90 3.54 13.52
N VAL A 377 8.96 2.73 13.64
CA VAL A 377 10.32 3.19 13.31
C VAL A 377 10.42 3.61 11.84
N SER A 378 9.73 2.91 10.94
CA SER A 378 9.68 3.26 9.52
C SER A 378 8.97 4.61 9.29
N GLY A 379 7.85 4.85 9.97
CA GLY A 379 7.15 6.14 9.93
C GLY A 379 7.98 7.29 10.49
N LYS A 380 8.71 7.06 11.59
CA LYS A 380 9.64 8.06 12.15
C LYS A 380 10.78 8.38 11.16
N ALA A 381 11.38 7.35 10.56
CA ALA A 381 12.41 7.53 9.53
C ALA A 381 11.89 8.32 8.32
N ALA A 382 10.68 7.97 7.85
CA ALA A 382 10.03 8.68 6.74
C ALA A 382 9.71 10.14 7.08
N SER A 383 9.26 10.43 8.30
CA SER A 383 9.03 11.79 8.81
C SER A 383 10.32 12.62 8.81
N ILE A 384 11.40 12.08 9.38
CA ILE A 384 12.72 12.74 9.43
C ILE A 384 13.23 12.98 8.00
N GLY A 385 13.17 11.95 7.14
CA GLY A 385 13.60 12.04 5.76
C GLY A 385 12.83 13.11 4.97
N ASN A 386 11.51 13.14 5.11
CA ASN A 386 10.67 14.14 4.45
C ASN A 386 10.94 15.56 4.97
N SER A 387 11.11 15.74 6.27
CA SER A 387 11.43 17.01 6.90
C SER A 387 12.79 17.56 6.43
N TRP A 388 13.79 16.70 6.41
CA TRP A 388 15.11 17.06 5.90
C TRP A 388 15.11 17.34 4.39
N PHE A 389 14.39 16.54 3.64
CA PHE A 389 14.29 16.71 2.20
C PHE A 389 13.64 18.04 1.82
N THR A 390 12.56 18.40 2.53
CA THR A 390 11.74 19.58 2.27
C THR A 390 12.39 20.86 2.77
N ALA A 391 12.83 20.88 4.02
CA ALA A 391 13.25 22.10 4.72
C ALA A 391 14.74 22.13 5.11
N ARG A 392 15.48 21.02 4.91
CA ARG A 392 16.83 20.84 5.48
C ARG A 392 16.86 20.98 7.02
N ASP A 393 15.73 20.68 7.64
CA ASP A 393 15.52 20.77 9.07
C ASP A 393 14.74 19.54 9.54
N THR A 394 15.31 18.77 10.45
CA THR A 394 14.70 17.56 11.02
C THR A 394 13.51 17.87 11.95
N SER A 395 13.37 19.11 12.39
CA SER A 395 12.25 19.58 13.23
C SER A 395 11.09 20.19 12.42
N PHE A 396 11.12 20.11 11.09
CA PHE A 396 10.07 20.69 10.24
C PHE A 396 8.66 20.16 10.57
N ASP A 397 8.53 18.90 10.96
CA ASP A 397 7.24 18.34 11.35
C ASP A 397 6.68 18.96 12.64
N GLU A 398 7.53 19.26 13.60
CA GLU A 398 7.13 19.96 14.83
C GLU A 398 6.65 21.38 14.49
N LEU A 399 7.40 22.07 13.62
CA LEU A 399 7.04 23.39 13.12
C LEU A 399 5.72 23.35 12.35
N TYR A 400 5.52 22.31 11.52
CA TYR A 400 4.28 22.11 10.76
C TYR A 400 3.07 21.99 11.70
N LEU A 401 3.14 21.14 12.72
CA LEU A 401 2.06 20.99 13.70
C LEU A 401 1.79 22.26 14.51
N GLN A 402 2.86 22.96 14.88
CA GLN A 402 2.73 24.25 15.54
C GLN A 402 2.00 25.27 14.64
N ARG A 403 2.33 25.35 13.35
CA ARG A 403 1.69 26.22 12.39
C ARG A 403 0.23 25.85 12.17
N ILE A 404 -0.09 24.54 12.05
CA ILE A 404 -1.46 24.05 11.97
C ILE A 404 -2.29 24.52 13.19
N SER A 405 -1.73 24.45 14.39
CA SER A 405 -2.46 24.89 15.61
C SER A 405 -2.78 26.38 15.63
N LEU A 406 -2.03 27.19 14.88
CA LEU A 406 -2.19 28.65 14.79
C LEU A 406 -3.09 29.09 13.61
N VAL A 407 -3.51 28.20 12.71
CA VAL A 407 -4.39 28.55 11.58
C VAL A 407 -5.70 29.10 12.10
N THR A 408 -6.13 30.25 11.61
CA THR A 408 -7.37 30.91 12.00
C THR A 408 -8.48 30.79 10.95
N ALA A 409 -9.73 31.04 11.33
CA ALA A 409 -10.83 31.12 10.38
C ALA A 409 -10.61 32.18 9.28
N ALA A 410 -9.96 33.29 9.64
CA ALA A 410 -9.58 34.33 8.69
C ALA A 410 -8.53 33.85 7.67
N ASP A 411 -7.58 32.98 8.08
CA ASP A 411 -6.63 32.38 7.17
C ASP A 411 -7.31 31.46 6.16
N LEU A 412 -8.29 30.65 6.61
CA LEU A 412 -9.06 29.77 5.72
C LEU A 412 -9.85 30.58 4.69
N GLN A 413 -10.51 31.66 5.12
CA GLN A 413 -11.24 32.55 4.23
C GLN A 413 -10.29 33.22 3.23
N ARG A 414 -9.16 33.72 3.67
CA ARG A 414 -8.15 34.35 2.83
C ARG A 414 -7.60 33.38 1.77
N VAL A 415 -7.21 32.17 2.14
CA VAL A 415 -6.70 31.20 1.16
C VAL A 415 -7.78 30.74 0.20
N ALA A 416 -9.03 30.57 0.64
CA ALA A 416 -10.15 30.29 -0.25
C ALA A 416 -10.36 31.40 -1.29
N GLN A 417 -10.30 32.67 -0.88
CA GLN A 417 -10.39 33.82 -1.77
C GLN A 417 -9.20 33.93 -2.72
N THR A 418 -8.00 33.60 -2.25
CA THR A 418 -6.76 33.73 -3.02
C THR A 418 -6.61 32.67 -4.08
N TYR A 419 -6.93 31.41 -3.76
CA TYR A 419 -6.61 30.27 -4.63
C TYR A 419 -7.80 29.67 -5.36
N LEU A 420 -9.02 29.64 -4.76
CA LEU A 420 -10.18 29.01 -5.37
C LEU A 420 -10.91 29.92 -6.37
N ILE A 421 -10.15 30.47 -7.31
CA ILE A 421 -10.66 31.43 -8.32
C ILE A 421 -11.28 30.65 -9.49
N PRO A 422 -12.53 30.94 -9.93
CA PRO A 422 -13.20 30.19 -10.99
C PRO A 422 -12.43 30.12 -12.31
N SER A 423 -11.73 31.19 -12.70
CA SER A 423 -10.90 31.21 -13.93
C SER A 423 -9.62 30.36 -13.81
N HIS A 424 -9.18 30.03 -12.61
CA HIS A 424 -7.97 29.21 -12.36
C HIS A 424 -8.29 27.72 -12.15
N LEU A 425 -9.51 27.32 -12.46
CA LEU A 425 -10.00 25.97 -12.25
C LEU A 425 -9.55 25.04 -13.38
N SER A 426 -9.06 23.86 -13.00
CA SER A 426 -8.87 22.71 -13.87
C SER A 426 -9.87 21.62 -13.53
N VAL A 427 -10.56 21.08 -14.53
CA VAL A 427 -11.63 20.09 -14.38
C VAL A 427 -11.34 18.87 -15.23
N VAL A 428 -11.50 17.69 -14.65
CA VAL A 428 -11.38 16.43 -15.38
C VAL A 428 -12.54 15.51 -15.01
N SER A 429 -13.13 14.83 -15.99
CA SER A 429 -14.11 13.79 -15.74
C SER A 429 -13.87 12.55 -16.59
N LEU A 430 -14.12 11.40 -15.98
CA LEU A 430 -14.29 10.13 -16.67
C LEU A 430 -15.77 9.77 -16.65
N GLN A 431 -16.35 9.70 -17.84
CA GLN A 431 -17.76 9.39 -18.00
C GLN A 431 -17.92 8.00 -18.60
N PRO A 432 -18.94 7.24 -18.18
CA PRO A 432 -19.28 5.98 -18.82
C PRO A 432 -19.36 6.16 -20.34
N GLU A 433 -18.85 5.20 -21.09
CA GLU A 433 -19.17 5.10 -22.50
C GLU A 433 -20.68 4.96 -22.59
N THR A 434 -21.37 5.97 -23.09
CA THR A 434 -22.79 5.89 -23.35
C THR A 434 -22.98 4.78 -24.39
N HIS A 435 -23.34 3.61 -23.94
CA HIS A 435 -24.12 2.75 -24.80
C HIS A 435 -25.36 3.56 -25.13
N ILE A 436 -25.44 4.05 -26.38
CA ILE A 436 -26.70 4.48 -26.93
C ILE A 436 -27.61 3.27 -26.73
N THR A 437 -28.46 3.34 -25.74
CA THR A 437 -29.64 2.51 -25.67
C THR A 437 -30.54 2.98 -26.81
N THR A 438 -30.18 2.68 -28.03
CA THR A 438 -31.16 2.34 -29.00
C THR A 438 -31.88 1.16 -28.36
N SER A 439 -33.13 1.43 -27.96
CA SER A 439 -34.12 0.41 -27.73
C SER A 439 -34.27 -0.38 -29.03
N LEU A 440 -33.32 -1.22 -29.29
CA LEU A 440 -33.40 -2.36 -30.17
C LEU A 440 -33.50 -3.55 -29.25
N ALA A 441 -34.53 -4.32 -29.49
CA ALA A 441 -34.86 -5.58 -28.87
C ALA A 441 -33.66 -6.24 -28.23
N ALA A 442 -33.83 -6.63 -26.99
CA ALA A 442 -32.89 -7.38 -26.16
C ALA A 442 -31.82 -8.13 -26.98
N THR A 443 -30.78 -7.43 -27.35
CA THR A 443 -29.50 -8.07 -27.59
C THR A 443 -29.13 -8.53 -26.19
N LYS A 444 -29.13 -9.83 -26.01
CA LYS A 444 -28.67 -10.51 -24.83
C LYS A 444 -27.44 -9.69 -24.35
N VAL A 445 -27.60 -8.98 -23.25
CA VAL A 445 -26.46 -8.61 -22.39
C VAL A 445 -25.59 -9.84 -22.40
N PRO A 446 -24.31 -9.79 -22.81
CA PRO A 446 -23.46 -10.96 -22.71
C PRO A 446 -23.70 -11.47 -21.31
N ALA A 447 -24.25 -12.66 -21.21
CA ALA A 447 -24.73 -13.23 -19.96
C ALA A 447 -23.63 -12.97 -18.96
N LYS A 448 -23.92 -12.35 -17.80
CA LYS A 448 -22.99 -12.30 -16.68
C LYS A 448 -22.40 -13.67 -16.68
N SER A 449 -21.08 -13.79 -16.95
CA SER A 449 -20.42 -15.08 -17.05
C SER A 449 -20.70 -15.78 -15.72
N GLU A 450 -21.65 -16.71 -15.75
CA GLU A 450 -21.97 -17.48 -14.54
C GLU A 450 -20.85 -18.47 -14.33
N PRO A 451 -20.37 -18.65 -13.09
CA PRO A 451 -19.35 -19.63 -12.79
C PRO A 451 -19.83 -21.03 -13.18
N HIS A 452 -19.09 -21.70 -14.04
CA HIS A 452 -19.36 -23.10 -14.41
C HIS A 452 -18.58 -24.04 -13.51
N LEU A 453 -19.29 -24.88 -12.75
CA LEU A 453 -18.69 -25.93 -11.94
C LEU A 453 -18.56 -27.21 -12.75
N VAL A 454 -17.35 -27.74 -12.86
CA VAL A 454 -17.02 -29.01 -13.52
C VAL A 454 -16.32 -29.93 -12.53
N GLN A 455 -16.70 -31.19 -12.50
CA GLN A 455 -15.97 -32.21 -11.75
C GLN A 455 -14.95 -32.91 -12.66
N LEU A 456 -13.69 -32.88 -12.27
CA LEU A 456 -12.61 -33.55 -12.99
C LEU A 456 -12.59 -35.07 -12.68
N ASN A 457 -11.94 -35.85 -13.53
CA ASN A 457 -11.77 -37.31 -13.32
C ASN A 457 -10.97 -37.63 -12.05
N SER A 458 -10.18 -36.67 -11.54
CA SER A 458 -9.45 -36.77 -10.27
C SER A 458 -10.34 -36.62 -9.03
N GLY A 459 -11.62 -36.30 -9.20
CA GLY A 459 -12.55 -35.97 -8.13
C GLY A 459 -12.54 -34.50 -7.71
N LEU A 460 -11.59 -33.71 -8.24
CA LEU A 460 -11.49 -32.28 -7.94
C LEU A 460 -12.63 -31.48 -8.59
N ARG A 461 -13.07 -30.45 -7.90
CA ARG A 461 -14.02 -29.46 -8.41
C ARG A 461 -13.26 -28.32 -9.09
N LEU A 462 -13.63 -28.02 -10.33
CA LEU A 462 -13.09 -26.90 -11.09
C LEU A 462 -14.19 -25.87 -11.33
N VAL A 463 -14.01 -24.66 -10.87
CA VAL A 463 -14.90 -23.51 -11.11
C VAL A 463 -14.27 -22.63 -12.18
N MET A 464 -15.01 -22.39 -13.27
CA MET A 464 -14.55 -21.61 -14.40
C MET A 464 -15.40 -20.36 -14.57
N LEU A 465 -14.78 -19.19 -14.68
CA LEU A 465 -15.43 -17.92 -14.99
C LEU A 465 -14.72 -17.26 -16.18
N VAL A 466 -15.36 -17.31 -17.34
CA VAL A 466 -14.80 -16.70 -18.57
C VAL A 466 -15.10 -15.21 -18.58
N ASP A 467 -14.04 -14.37 -18.61
CA ASP A 467 -14.12 -12.93 -18.84
C ASP A 467 -13.02 -12.52 -19.83
N THR A 468 -13.43 -12.10 -21.02
CA THR A 468 -12.53 -11.78 -22.14
C THR A 468 -12.16 -10.29 -22.24
N LYS A 469 -12.53 -9.48 -21.23
CA LYS A 469 -12.28 -8.03 -21.25
C LYS A 469 -10.80 -7.68 -21.27
N VAL A 470 -9.97 -8.47 -20.60
CA VAL A 470 -8.51 -8.33 -20.58
C VAL A 470 -7.86 -9.69 -20.92
N PRO A 471 -6.70 -9.71 -21.60
CA PRO A 471 -6.03 -10.95 -21.98
C PRO A 471 -5.29 -11.62 -20.80
N LEU A 472 -5.83 -11.53 -19.60
CA LEU A 472 -5.29 -12.10 -18.37
C LEU A 472 -6.09 -13.33 -17.95
N VAL A 473 -5.40 -14.24 -17.30
CA VAL A 473 -5.97 -15.44 -16.69
C VAL A 473 -5.40 -15.61 -15.29
N SER A 474 -6.28 -15.77 -14.32
CA SER A 474 -5.93 -16.13 -12.93
C SER A 474 -6.35 -17.57 -12.66
N VAL A 475 -5.40 -18.42 -12.31
CA VAL A 475 -5.62 -19.80 -11.86
C VAL A 475 -5.35 -19.90 -10.39
N ARG A 476 -6.24 -20.58 -9.63
CA ARG A 476 -6.09 -20.65 -8.17
C ARG A 476 -6.53 -22.03 -7.64
N VAL A 477 -5.83 -22.48 -6.59
CA VAL A 477 -6.23 -23.61 -5.78
C VAL A 477 -6.66 -23.08 -4.41
N LEU A 478 -7.84 -23.50 -3.97
CA LEU A 478 -8.32 -23.30 -2.62
C LEU A 478 -8.31 -24.65 -1.90
N ILE A 479 -7.70 -24.69 -0.73
CA ILE A 479 -7.59 -25.88 0.11
C ILE A 479 -8.33 -25.59 1.42
N ARG A 480 -9.28 -26.41 1.80
CA ARG A 480 -9.89 -26.34 3.12
C ARG A 480 -8.83 -26.64 4.17
N GLY A 481 -8.65 -25.74 5.13
CA GLY A 481 -7.56 -25.87 6.11
C GLY A 481 -7.31 -24.56 6.84
N GLY A 482 -6.09 -24.05 6.78
CA GLY A 482 -5.67 -22.88 7.55
C GLY A 482 -5.58 -23.20 9.03
N SER A 483 -5.85 -22.23 9.91
CA SER A 483 -5.77 -22.45 11.37
C SER A 483 -6.69 -23.58 11.86
N LEU A 484 -7.81 -23.87 11.15
CA LEU A 484 -8.69 -25.01 11.46
C LEU A 484 -8.04 -26.38 11.25
N ALA A 485 -6.96 -26.47 10.49
CA ALA A 485 -6.20 -27.71 10.32
C ALA A 485 -5.05 -27.86 11.33
N GLU A 486 -4.82 -26.85 12.16
CA GLU A 486 -3.74 -26.81 13.16
C GLU A 486 -4.18 -27.40 14.51
N THR A 487 -3.21 -27.65 15.36
CA THR A 487 -3.41 -27.95 16.78
C THR A 487 -2.81 -26.84 17.64
N GLY A 488 -3.13 -26.77 18.92
CA GLY A 488 -2.53 -25.79 19.82
C GLY A 488 -0.99 -25.84 19.90
N GLU A 489 -0.39 -27.00 19.55
CA GLU A 489 1.07 -27.17 19.51
C GLU A 489 1.69 -26.83 18.14
N THR A 490 0.88 -26.85 17.07
CA THR A 490 1.33 -26.58 15.70
C THR A 490 0.81 -25.27 15.13
N SER A 491 0.23 -24.42 15.98
CA SER A 491 -0.29 -23.12 15.54
C SER A 491 0.78 -22.30 14.81
N GLY A 492 0.43 -21.80 13.61
CA GLY A 492 1.32 -21.11 12.67
C GLY A 492 1.92 -21.99 11.57
N ILE A 493 1.74 -23.32 11.63
CA ILE A 493 2.29 -24.23 10.61
C ILE A 493 1.64 -24.03 9.24
N SER A 494 0.35 -23.66 9.18
CA SER A 494 -0.35 -23.39 7.92
C SER A 494 0.29 -22.21 7.18
N THR A 495 0.57 -21.13 7.88
CA THR A 495 1.21 -19.95 7.31
C THR A 495 2.63 -20.28 6.84
N LEU A 496 3.41 -20.95 7.67
CA LEU A 496 4.78 -21.34 7.33
C LEU A 496 4.82 -22.28 6.12
N MET A 497 3.98 -23.31 6.12
CA MET A 497 3.86 -24.27 5.02
C MET A 497 3.46 -23.57 3.71
N THR A 498 2.45 -22.70 3.76
CA THR A 498 1.93 -21.99 2.59
C THR A 498 3.00 -21.15 1.92
N ARG A 499 3.83 -20.44 2.68
CA ARG A 499 4.97 -19.66 2.16
C ARG A 499 6.04 -20.53 1.51
N LEU A 500 6.26 -21.70 2.07
CA LEU A 500 7.26 -22.64 1.60
C LEU A 500 6.87 -23.38 0.33
N LEU A 501 5.61 -23.38 -0.07
CA LEU A 501 5.16 -24.08 -1.29
C LEU A 501 5.89 -23.61 -2.55
N SER A 502 6.14 -22.29 -2.66
CA SER A 502 6.90 -21.70 -3.78
C SER A 502 8.41 -21.67 -3.58
N LYS A 503 8.93 -22.22 -2.48
CA LYS A 503 10.36 -22.16 -2.13
C LYS A 503 11.16 -23.40 -2.54
N GLY A 504 10.57 -24.28 -3.30
CA GLY A 504 11.24 -25.43 -3.90
C GLY A 504 10.33 -26.62 -4.11
N THR A 505 10.53 -27.27 -5.23
CA THR A 505 9.85 -28.50 -5.62
C THR A 505 10.87 -29.62 -5.85
N THR A 506 10.40 -30.79 -6.25
CA THR A 506 11.30 -31.89 -6.65
C THR A 506 12.03 -31.60 -7.96
N LYS A 507 11.59 -30.61 -8.76
CA LYS A 507 12.17 -30.27 -10.06
C LYS A 507 12.89 -28.92 -10.04
N HIS A 508 12.38 -27.94 -9.32
CA HIS A 508 12.83 -26.55 -9.35
C HIS A 508 13.22 -26.05 -7.97
N THR A 509 14.27 -25.24 -7.90
CA THR A 509 14.63 -24.45 -6.72
C THR A 509 13.71 -23.22 -6.59
N ALA A 510 13.73 -22.53 -5.44
CA ALA A 510 13.02 -21.28 -5.24
C ALA A 510 13.33 -20.23 -6.32
N GLU A 511 14.59 -20.07 -6.65
CA GLU A 511 15.07 -19.14 -7.69
C GLU A 511 14.54 -19.51 -9.08
N GLN A 512 14.53 -20.81 -9.43
CA GLN A 512 14.01 -21.27 -10.71
C GLN A 512 12.49 -21.06 -10.80
N ILE A 513 11.73 -21.31 -9.73
CA ILE A 513 10.28 -21.05 -9.68
C ILE A 513 10.00 -19.55 -9.88
N ALA A 514 10.73 -18.69 -9.15
CA ALA A 514 10.61 -17.25 -9.29
C ALA A 514 10.95 -16.80 -10.72
N THR A 515 12.04 -17.29 -11.29
CA THR A 515 12.46 -16.97 -12.67
C THR A 515 11.43 -17.43 -13.70
N GLU A 516 10.84 -18.62 -13.55
CA GLU A 516 9.82 -19.10 -14.48
C GLU A 516 8.57 -18.21 -14.45
N ILE A 517 8.09 -17.84 -13.27
CA ILE A 517 6.93 -16.92 -13.12
C ILE A 517 7.26 -15.53 -13.68
N GLU A 518 8.43 -14.98 -13.38
CA GLU A 518 8.86 -13.68 -13.91
C GLU A 518 8.96 -13.70 -15.44
N ASN A 519 9.45 -14.80 -16.05
CA ASN A 519 9.49 -14.95 -17.50
C ASN A 519 8.09 -15.01 -18.14
N LEU A 520 7.08 -15.55 -17.45
CA LEU A 520 5.69 -15.50 -17.87
C LEU A 520 5.06 -14.13 -17.59
N GLY A 521 5.82 -13.27 -16.89
CA GLY A 521 5.36 -11.99 -16.40
C GLY A 521 4.20 -12.08 -15.43
N GLY A 522 4.10 -13.18 -14.76
CA GLY A 522 3.08 -13.47 -13.80
C GLY A 522 3.52 -13.21 -12.36
N SER A 523 2.60 -13.47 -11.44
CA SER A 523 2.85 -13.47 -10.01
C SER A 523 2.29 -14.73 -9.36
N ILE A 524 2.95 -15.20 -8.29
CA ILE A 524 2.42 -16.23 -7.40
C ILE A 524 1.92 -15.54 -6.14
N ASP A 525 0.67 -15.81 -5.77
CA ASP A 525 0.05 -15.37 -4.52
C ASP A 525 -0.24 -16.59 -3.65
N THR A 526 0.23 -16.55 -2.40
CA THR A 526 0.00 -17.62 -1.43
C THR A 526 -0.55 -17.02 -0.14
N GLN A 527 -1.68 -17.49 0.34
CA GLN A 527 -2.33 -16.97 1.53
C GLN A 527 -2.82 -18.12 2.43
N SER A 528 -2.64 -17.97 3.72
CA SER A 528 -3.22 -18.84 4.74
C SER A 528 -4.18 -18.04 5.62
N GLY A 529 -5.43 -18.46 5.64
CA GLY A 529 -6.48 -17.90 6.50
C GLY A 529 -6.90 -18.85 7.60
N SER A 530 -7.99 -18.54 8.31
CA SER A 530 -8.51 -19.41 9.34
C SER A 530 -9.12 -20.70 8.76
N ASN A 531 -9.83 -20.62 7.65
CA ASN A 531 -10.64 -21.71 7.09
C ASN A 531 -10.06 -22.32 5.81
N SER A 532 -9.11 -21.67 5.18
CA SER A 532 -8.58 -22.09 3.90
C SER A 532 -7.16 -21.59 3.65
N ILE A 533 -6.49 -22.30 2.77
CA ILE A 533 -5.23 -21.92 2.16
C ILE A 533 -5.49 -21.65 0.68
N SER A 534 -4.91 -20.61 0.13
CA SER A 534 -5.05 -20.21 -1.26
C SER A 534 -3.68 -20.10 -1.92
N ILE A 535 -3.56 -20.64 -3.13
CA ILE A 535 -2.39 -20.51 -3.98
C ILE A 535 -2.90 -20.07 -5.35
N GLY A 536 -2.41 -18.95 -5.86
CA GLY A 536 -2.82 -18.39 -7.16
C GLY A 536 -1.64 -18.02 -8.03
N ILE A 537 -1.86 -18.11 -9.34
CA ILE A 537 -0.94 -17.63 -10.38
C ILE A 537 -1.76 -16.80 -11.37
N GLU A 538 -1.27 -15.61 -11.68
CA GLU A 538 -1.86 -14.75 -12.71
C GLU A 538 -0.86 -14.54 -13.84
N VAL A 539 -1.32 -14.75 -15.09
CA VAL A 539 -0.50 -14.66 -16.31
C VAL A 539 -1.32 -14.17 -17.50
N LEU A 540 -0.66 -13.92 -18.64
CA LEU A 540 -1.35 -13.74 -19.92
C LEU A 540 -2.05 -15.04 -20.37
N GLN A 541 -3.15 -14.90 -21.10
CA GLN A 541 -3.91 -16.06 -21.64
C GLN A 541 -3.06 -17.03 -22.48
N THR A 542 -2.01 -16.54 -23.13
CA THR A 542 -1.06 -17.35 -23.93
C THR A 542 -0.29 -18.33 -23.09
N ASP A 543 -0.09 -18.06 -21.82
CA ASP A 543 0.78 -18.79 -20.91
C ASP A 543 0.00 -19.66 -19.92
N LEU A 544 -1.32 -19.82 -20.16
CA LEU A 544 -2.24 -20.55 -19.29
C LEU A 544 -1.76 -21.98 -18.98
N GLU A 545 -1.32 -22.74 -19.98
CA GLU A 545 -0.87 -24.13 -19.79
C GLU A 545 0.31 -24.18 -18.81
N LYS A 546 1.30 -23.28 -19.01
CA LYS A 546 2.50 -23.23 -18.17
C LYS A 546 2.17 -22.80 -16.73
N ALA A 547 1.22 -21.88 -16.56
CA ALA A 547 0.75 -21.46 -15.24
C ALA A 547 0.08 -22.62 -14.49
N ILE A 548 -0.76 -23.41 -15.17
CA ILE A 548 -1.42 -24.58 -14.56
C ILE A 548 -0.38 -25.67 -14.24
N GLU A 549 0.58 -25.91 -15.12
CA GLU A 549 1.69 -26.84 -14.87
C GLU A 549 2.47 -26.47 -13.60
N LEU A 550 2.88 -25.20 -13.50
CA LEU A 550 3.66 -24.71 -12.38
C LEU A 550 2.86 -24.70 -11.07
N LEU A 551 1.58 -24.32 -11.14
CA LEU A 551 0.67 -24.36 -9.98
C LEU A 551 0.52 -25.81 -9.46
N ALA A 552 0.36 -26.77 -10.36
CA ALA A 552 0.30 -28.18 -10.00
C ALA A 552 1.61 -28.68 -9.40
N GLU A 553 2.74 -28.27 -9.94
CA GLU A 553 4.06 -28.64 -9.42
C GLU A 553 4.29 -28.11 -8.02
N ILE A 554 4.01 -26.82 -7.80
CA ILE A 554 4.14 -26.15 -6.50
C ILE A 554 3.24 -26.84 -5.45
N LEU A 555 2.01 -27.18 -5.83
CA LEU A 555 1.10 -27.85 -4.91
C LEU A 555 1.46 -29.31 -4.62
N LEU A 556 1.77 -30.09 -5.65
CA LEU A 556 1.87 -31.53 -5.53
C LEU A 556 3.27 -32.03 -5.21
N HIS A 557 4.31 -31.25 -5.53
CA HIS A 557 5.70 -31.66 -5.51
C HIS A 557 6.59 -30.76 -4.68
N ALA A 558 6.03 -29.96 -3.75
CA ALA A 558 6.80 -29.18 -2.79
C ALA A 558 7.76 -30.08 -1.99
N ASN A 559 9.03 -29.72 -1.89
CA ASN A 559 10.05 -30.53 -1.23
C ASN A 559 10.56 -29.94 0.10
N PHE A 560 10.15 -28.71 0.42
CA PHE A 560 10.51 -28.01 1.67
C PHE A 560 12.02 -28.06 1.98
N PRO A 561 12.88 -27.40 1.21
CA PRO A 561 14.31 -27.43 1.45
C PRO A 561 14.65 -26.93 2.87
N GLN A 562 15.59 -27.60 3.57
CA GLN A 562 15.87 -27.29 4.98
C GLN A 562 16.27 -25.83 5.19
N HIS A 563 17.10 -25.27 4.31
CA HIS A 563 17.56 -23.89 4.43
C HIS A 563 16.41 -22.88 4.24
N GLU A 564 15.47 -23.14 3.33
CA GLU A 564 14.28 -22.32 3.14
C GLU A 564 13.33 -22.40 4.35
N CYS A 565 13.18 -23.61 4.92
CA CYS A 565 12.37 -23.79 6.14
C CYS A 565 12.91 -22.94 7.30
N GLU A 566 14.23 -22.93 7.51
CA GLU A 566 14.86 -22.13 8.55
C GLU A 566 14.77 -20.62 8.26
N GLN A 567 14.85 -20.23 7.00
CA GLN A 567 14.74 -18.83 6.58
C GLN A 567 13.31 -18.30 6.78
N GLU A 568 12.31 -19.00 6.25
CA GLU A 568 10.89 -18.59 6.39
C GLU A 568 10.44 -18.61 7.86
N LYS A 569 10.94 -19.57 8.65
CA LYS A 569 10.70 -19.60 10.09
C LYS A 569 11.24 -18.36 10.78
N ARG A 570 12.48 -17.94 10.48
CA ARG A 570 13.06 -16.70 11.02
C ARG A 570 12.23 -15.47 10.61
N GLN A 571 11.81 -15.41 9.35
CA GLN A 571 10.97 -14.32 8.86
C GLN A 571 9.63 -14.26 9.60
N GLN A 572 8.95 -15.40 9.77
CA GLN A 572 7.68 -15.47 10.51
C GLN A 572 7.85 -15.09 11.99
N LEU A 573 8.95 -15.49 12.63
CA LEU A 573 9.29 -15.07 14.00
C LEU A 573 9.48 -13.54 14.09
N THR A 574 10.13 -12.96 13.10
CA THR A 574 10.28 -11.48 13.01
C THR A 574 8.94 -10.78 12.85
N GLU A 575 8.04 -11.33 12.03
CA GLU A 575 6.71 -10.75 11.86
C GLU A 575 5.87 -10.79 13.15
N ILE A 576 6.00 -11.86 13.95
CA ILE A 576 5.38 -11.92 15.29
C ILE A 576 5.93 -10.77 16.15
N GLN A 577 7.23 -10.52 16.13
CA GLN A 577 7.82 -9.41 16.89
C GLN A 577 7.32 -8.05 16.40
N LEU A 578 7.25 -7.84 15.08
CA LEU A 578 6.70 -6.61 14.49
C LEU A 578 5.21 -6.39 14.81
N GLN A 579 4.43 -7.45 15.02
CA GLN A 579 3.04 -7.31 15.47
C GLN A 579 2.95 -6.76 16.90
N GLU A 580 3.92 -7.06 17.78
CA GLU A 580 3.96 -6.52 19.15
C GLU A 580 4.11 -4.99 19.16
N ASP A 581 4.71 -4.41 18.12
CA ASP A 581 4.84 -2.94 17.98
C ASP A 581 3.51 -2.26 17.59
N LYS A 582 2.51 -3.01 17.12
CA LYS A 582 1.22 -2.49 16.69
C LYS A 582 0.14 -2.74 17.75
N PRO A 583 -0.28 -1.73 18.54
CA PRO A 583 -1.26 -1.90 19.61
C PRO A 583 -2.58 -2.52 19.13
N THR A 584 -3.02 -2.20 17.91
CA THR A 584 -4.22 -2.78 17.30
C THR A 584 -4.09 -4.28 17.06
N SER A 585 -2.95 -4.76 16.57
CA SER A 585 -2.69 -6.19 16.34
C SER A 585 -2.65 -6.95 17.68
N VAL A 586 -1.99 -6.36 18.68
CA VAL A 586 -1.94 -6.93 20.04
C VAL A 586 -3.34 -7.03 20.63
N ALA A 587 -4.12 -5.95 20.60
CA ALA A 587 -5.48 -5.93 21.12
C ALA A 587 -6.39 -6.94 20.38
N GLN A 588 -6.28 -7.02 19.03
CA GLN A 588 -7.06 -7.98 18.23
C GLN A 588 -6.73 -9.43 18.57
N ARG A 589 -5.45 -9.77 18.74
CA ARG A 589 -5.01 -11.11 19.13
C ARG A 589 -5.57 -11.50 20.50
N HIS A 590 -5.48 -10.62 21.47
CA HIS A 590 -6.01 -10.88 22.80
C HIS A 590 -7.54 -10.97 22.82
N LEU A 591 -8.23 -10.14 22.03
CA LEU A 591 -9.67 -10.21 21.87
C LEU A 591 -10.11 -11.55 21.26
N LYS A 592 -9.45 -12.01 20.18
CA LYS A 592 -9.72 -13.32 19.58
C LYS A 592 -9.49 -14.44 20.57
N SER A 593 -8.38 -14.41 21.30
CA SER A 593 -8.07 -15.41 22.31
C SER A 593 -9.10 -15.43 23.44
N ALA A 594 -9.60 -14.28 23.88
CA ALA A 594 -10.64 -14.19 24.90
C ALA A 594 -11.99 -14.70 24.41
N LEU A 595 -12.36 -14.43 23.14
CA LEU A 595 -13.62 -14.86 22.56
C LEU A 595 -13.66 -16.37 22.27
N PHE A 596 -12.59 -16.91 21.69
CA PHE A 596 -12.56 -18.26 21.13
C PHE A 596 -11.78 -19.26 21.99
N GLY A 597 -11.05 -18.81 23.01
CA GLY A 597 -10.32 -19.67 23.93
C GLY A 597 -9.35 -20.63 23.24
N SER A 598 -9.53 -21.92 23.44
CA SER A 598 -8.71 -22.97 22.82
C SER A 598 -9.11 -23.33 21.39
N HIS A 599 -10.20 -22.76 20.87
CA HIS A 599 -10.60 -22.97 19.47
C HIS A 599 -9.60 -22.29 18.51
N PRO A 600 -9.29 -22.87 17.33
CA PRO A 600 -8.31 -22.33 16.38
C PRO A 600 -8.58 -20.88 15.94
N TYR A 601 -9.81 -20.40 15.97
CA TYR A 601 -10.13 -18.99 15.70
C TYR A 601 -9.55 -18.02 16.74
N GLY A 602 -9.22 -18.50 17.93
CA GLY A 602 -8.56 -17.73 18.98
C GLY A 602 -7.04 -17.65 18.82
N TRP A 603 -6.46 -18.41 17.89
CA TRP A 603 -5.01 -18.41 17.66
C TRP A 603 -4.61 -17.34 16.66
N ASP A 604 -3.36 -16.88 16.77
CA ASP A 604 -2.76 -16.05 15.75
C ASP A 604 -2.38 -16.90 14.54
N SER A 605 -2.66 -16.43 13.33
CA SER A 605 -2.32 -17.13 12.09
C SER A 605 -0.81 -17.28 11.89
N LEU A 606 -0.01 -16.38 12.47
CA LEU A 606 1.45 -16.51 12.50
C LEU A 606 1.91 -17.52 13.57
N GLY A 607 1.04 -17.95 14.47
CA GLY A 607 1.37 -18.84 15.58
C GLY A 607 2.04 -18.16 16.76
N SER A 608 2.78 -18.89 17.54
CA SER A 608 3.58 -18.38 18.66
C SER A 608 5.07 -18.72 18.47
N VAL A 609 5.95 -17.89 19.04
CA VAL A 609 7.41 -18.14 19.04
C VAL A 609 7.71 -19.55 19.51
N LYS A 610 7.10 -19.95 20.65
CA LYS A 610 7.30 -21.29 21.27
C LYS A 610 6.93 -22.45 20.35
N ASN A 611 5.87 -22.31 19.54
CA ASN A 611 5.41 -23.36 18.63
C ASN A 611 6.30 -23.40 17.38
N LEU A 612 6.56 -22.23 16.78
CA LEU A 612 7.38 -22.15 15.57
C LEU A 612 8.78 -22.71 15.77
N GLU A 613 9.41 -22.47 16.92
CA GLU A 613 10.73 -23.03 17.22
C GLU A 613 10.74 -24.56 17.14
N LYS A 614 9.65 -25.23 17.48
CA LYS A 614 9.51 -26.70 17.53
C LYS A 614 9.15 -27.32 16.18
N ILE A 615 8.48 -26.56 15.30
CA ILE A 615 8.03 -27.09 14.01
C ILE A 615 9.27 -27.51 13.19
N THR A 616 9.28 -28.76 12.75
CA THR A 616 10.31 -29.35 11.95
C THR A 616 9.90 -29.44 10.47
N ARG A 617 10.87 -29.67 9.59
CA ARG A 617 10.61 -29.96 8.17
C ARG A 617 9.66 -31.16 7.98
N SER A 618 9.81 -32.19 8.79
CA SER A 618 8.95 -33.37 8.74
C SER A 618 7.49 -33.03 9.10
N ASP A 619 7.27 -32.12 10.04
CA ASP A 619 5.93 -31.67 10.41
C ASP A 619 5.28 -30.92 9.24
N LEU A 620 6.05 -30.08 8.52
CA LEU A 620 5.58 -29.36 7.34
C LEU A 620 5.19 -30.32 6.20
N GLN A 621 6.03 -31.36 5.95
CA GLN A 621 5.74 -32.37 4.94
C GLN A 621 4.50 -33.18 5.27
N ASN A 622 4.36 -33.63 6.54
CA ASN A 622 3.20 -34.36 7.00
C ASN A 622 1.93 -33.52 6.93
N PHE A 623 2.01 -32.26 7.35
CA PHE A 623 0.91 -31.33 7.30
C PHE A 623 0.45 -31.08 5.85
N HIS A 624 1.39 -30.82 4.93
CA HIS A 624 1.11 -30.64 3.51
C HIS A 624 0.41 -31.88 2.93
N GLN A 625 0.93 -33.08 3.18
CA GLN A 625 0.32 -34.32 2.67
C GLN A 625 -1.10 -34.55 3.20
N SER A 626 -1.38 -34.16 4.46
CA SER A 626 -2.71 -34.29 5.04
C SER A 626 -3.78 -33.42 4.36
N LEU A 627 -3.34 -32.32 3.69
CA LEU A 627 -4.21 -31.39 2.99
C LEU A 627 -4.54 -31.82 1.54
N LEU A 628 -3.77 -32.73 0.95
CA LEU A 628 -3.93 -33.16 -0.45
C LEU A 628 -5.08 -34.20 -0.60
N ASN A 629 -6.28 -33.80 -0.20
CA ASN A 629 -7.50 -34.60 -0.37
C ASN A 629 -8.45 -33.93 -1.36
N PRO A 630 -8.92 -34.62 -2.43
CA PRO A 630 -9.80 -34.03 -3.43
C PRO A 630 -11.06 -33.36 -2.88
N ASP A 631 -11.62 -33.91 -1.79
CA ASP A 631 -12.82 -33.36 -1.16
C ASP A 631 -12.60 -32.00 -0.50
N HIS A 632 -11.34 -31.66 -0.22
CA HIS A 632 -10.92 -30.41 0.41
C HIS A 632 -10.36 -29.38 -0.56
N LEU A 633 -10.21 -29.75 -1.85
CA LEU A 633 -9.62 -28.88 -2.86
C LEU A 633 -10.67 -28.37 -3.86
N VAL A 634 -10.53 -27.10 -4.21
CA VAL A 634 -11.29 -26.48 -5.29
C VAL A 634 -10.30 -25.75 -6.19
N LEU A 635 -10.31 -26.07 -7.47
CA LEU A 635 -9.59 -25.37 -8.51
C LEU A 635 -10.49 -24.25 -9.06
N THR A 636 -9.92 -23.08 -9.29
CA THR A 636 -10.65 -21.99 -9.93
C THR A 636 -9.84 -21.39 -11.07
N ILE A 637 -10.52 -20.94 -12.10
CA ILE A 637 -9.92 -20.18 -13.19
C ILE A 637 -10.87 -19.08 -13.62
N GLY A 638 -10.33 -17.86 -13.71
CA GLY A 638 -11.07 -16.67 -14.15
C GLY A 638 -10.26 -15.89 -15.18
N GLY A 639 -10.93 -15.29 -16.17
CA GLY A 639 -10.30 -14.46 -17.19
C GLY A 639 -10.53 -14.93 -18.62
N SER A 640 -9.61 -14.62 -19.52
CA SER A 640 -9.70 -14.91 -20.96
C SER A 640 -9.09 -16.26 -21.29
N PHE A 641 -9.92 -17.29 -21.47
CA PHE A 641 -9.46 -18.64 -21.81
C PHE A 641 -10.55 -19.46 -22.54
N SER A 642 -10.14 -20.57 -23.20
CA SER A 642 -11.07 -21.59 -23.69
C SER A 642 -11.39 -22.60 -22.58
N PRO A 643 -12.68 -22.79 -22.20
CA PRO A 643 -13.07 -23.74 -21.16
C PRO A 643 -12.61 -25.18 -21.42
N GLU A 644 -12.66 -25.61 -22.69
CA GLU A 644 -12.24 -26.96 -23.06
C GLU A 644 -10.73 -27.14 -22.84
N LYS A 645 -9.91 -26.22 -23.33
CA LYS A 645 -8.45 -26.27 -23.15
C LYS A 645 -8.07 -26.21 -21.67
N ALA A 646 -8.70 -25.32 -20.90
CA ALA A 646 -8.45 -25.21 -19.47
C ALA A 646 -8.77 -26.54 -18.75
N ARG A 647 -9.91 -27.14 -19.04
CA ARG A 647 -10.29 -28.45 -18.49
C ARG A 647 -9.27 -29.54 -18.83
N ASP A 648 -8.79 -29.57 -20.08
CA ASP A 648 -7.78 -30.55 -20.51
C ASP A 648 -6.46 -30.37 -19.79
N PHE A 649 -6.00 -29.13 -19.60
CA PHE A 649 -4.78 -28.82 -18.85
C PHE A 649 -4.93 -29.22 -17.38
N PHE A 650 -6.02 -28.84 -16.70
CA PHE A 650 -6.25 -29.26 -15.32
C PHE A 650 -6.35 -30.77 -15.18
N THR A 651 -6.96 -31.48 -16.12
CA THR A 651 -7.03 -32.95 -16.11
C THR A 651 -5.63 -33.58 -16.25
N ARG A 652 -4.77 -32.99 -17.07
CA ARG A 652 -3.40 -33.46 -17.32
C ARG A 652 -2.51 -33.27 -16.10
N TYR A 653 -2.51 -32.07 -15.51
CA TYR A 653 -1.56 -31.68 -14.48
C TYR A 653 -2.02 -32.02 -13.05
N PHE A 654 -3.31 -32.31 -12.84
CA PHE A 654 -3.89 -32.74 -11.56
C PHE A 654 -4.47 -34.16 -11.66
N PRO A 655 -3.63 -35.19 -11.84
CA PRO A 655 -4.08 -36.57 -12.01
C PRO A 655 -4.64 -37.13 -10.69
N ALA A 656 -5.60 -38.07 -10.79
CA ALA A 656 -6.22 -38.70 -9.61
C ALA A 656 -5.21 -39.41 -8.69
N THR A 657 -4.09 -39.87 -9.23
CA THR A 657 -3.05 -40.57 -8.47
C THR A 657 -2.23 -39.67 -7.54
N ALA A 658 -2.33 -38.34 -7.70
CA ALA A 658 -1.61 -37.37 -6.87
C ALA A 658 -2.31 -37.09 -5.52
N PHE A 659 -3.54 -37.59 -5.33
CA PHE A 659 -4.36 -37.26 -4.17
C PHE A 659 -4.62 -38.48 -3.29
N SER A 660 -4.63 -38.25 -1.97
CA SER A 660 -4.98 -39.28 -1.00
C SER A 660 -6.47 -39.16 -0.62
N LYS A 661 -7.17 -40.28 -0.59
CA LYS A 661 -8.55 -40.34 -0.08
C LYS A 661 -8.62 -40.52 1.44
N THR A 662 -7.51 -40.40 2.15
CA THR A 662 -7.49 -40.46 3.62
C THR A 662 -8.33 -39.31 4.19
N THR A 663 -9.46 -39.65 4.75
CA THR A 663 -10.35 -38.74 5.45
C THR A 663 -9.75 -38.41 6.81
N THR A 664 -8.97 -37.34 6.90
CA THR A 664 -8.78 -36.68 8.20
C THR A 664 -9.91 -35.65 8.32
N PRO A 665 -10.93 -35.91 9.12
CA PRO A 665 -12.00 -34.91 9.29
C PRO A 665 -11.44 -33.72 10.01
N PHE A 666 -11.54 -32.53 9.40
CA PHE A 666 -11.37 -31.26 10.11
C PHE A 666 -12.64 -31.01 10.93
N HIS A 667 -12.79 -31.76 12.01
CA HIS A 667 -13.89 -31.56 12.95
C HIS A 667 -13.35 -30.81 14.17
N HIS A 668 -13.45 -29.48 14.11
CA HIS A 668 -13.47 -28.73 15.34
C HIS A 668 -14.93 -28.60 15.79
N ALA A 669 -15.19 -28.85 17.07
CA ALA A 669 -16.47 -28.51 17.66
C ALA A 669 -16.71 -27.00 17.46
N ASP A 670 -17.96 -26.60 17.33
CA ASP A 670 -18.30 -25.19 17.28
C ASP A 670 -17.68 -24.44 18.48
N PRO A 671 -17.20 -23.21 18.30
CA PRO A 671 -16.61 -22.46 19.39
C PRO A 671 -17.62 -22.27 20.52
N VAL A 672 -17.22 -22.62 21.72
CA VAL A 672 -18.06 -22.43 22.92
C VAL A 672 -17.73 -21.08 23.52
N PHE A 673 -18.66 -20.15 23.40
CA PHE A 673 -18.50 -18.82 23.98
C PHE A 673 -18.85 -18.85 25.49
N GLN A 674 -17.97 -18.30 26.33
CA GLN A 674 -18.25 -18.12 27.74
C GLN A 674 -19.20 -16.93 27.92
N GLY A 675 -20.38 -17.17 28.52
CA GLY A 675 -21.49 -16.20 28.60
C GLY A 675 -21.29 -14.99 29.53
N GLN A 676 -20.09 -14.77 30.07
CA GLN A 676 -19.77 -13.61 30.90
C GLN A 676 -18.78 -12.70 30.18
N GLY A 677 -19.11 -11.39 30.12
CA GLY A 677 -18.21 -10.38 29.57
C GLY A 677 -16.87 -10.38 30.33
N GLN A 678 -15.77 -10.41 29.58
CA GLN A 678 -14.41 -10.30 30.10
C GLN A 678 -13.83 -8.95 29.69
N THR A 679 -13.10 -8.31 30.61
CA THR A 679 -12.30 -7.13 30.31
C THR A 679 -10.83 -7.51 30.50
N LEU A 680 -10.04 -7.27 29.45
CA LEU A 680 -8.59 -7.46 29.47
C LEU A 680 -7.93 -6.10 29.37
N GLU A 681 -7.07 -5.77 30.33
CA GLU A 681 -6.28 -4.54 30.31
C GLU A 681 -4.81 -4.89 30.08
N LEU A 682 -4.25 -4.34 29.02
CA LEU A 682 -2.85 -4.51 28.64
C LEU A 682 -2.15 -3.15 28.72
N THR A 683 -1.08 -3.09 29.49
CA THR A 683 -0.28 -1.86 29.62
C THR A 683 0.88 -1.91 28.62
N THR A 684 1.04 -0.85 27.83
CA THR A 684 2.15 -0.70 26.90
C THR A 684 2.66 0.75 26.94
N VAL A 685 3.93 0.95 26.58
CA VAL A 685 4.55 2.28 26.50
C VAL A 685 4.18 2.91 25.14
N LYS A 686 2.91 3.26 24.97
CA LYS A 686 2.40 3.93 23.76
C LYS A 686 1.52 5.12 24.15
N GLN A 687 1.48 6.14 23.31
CA GLN A 687 0.74 7.38 23.62
C GLN A 687 -0.79 7.27 23.41
N GLN A 688 -1.27 6.19 22.75
CA GLN A 688 -2.67 5.98 22.49
C GLN A 688 -3.17 4.69 23.12
N ALA A 689 -4.35 4.75 23.72
CA ALA A 689 -5.09 3.58 24.14
C ALA A 689 -5.91 3.01 22.97
N VAL A 690 -5.90 1.70 22.83
CA VAL A 690 -6.72 0.96 21.87
C VAL A 690 -7.79 0.19 22.65
N VAL A 691 -9.05 0.43 22.35
CA VAL A 691 -10.17 -0.31 22.90
C VAL A 691 -10.78 -1.15 21.79
N MET A 692 -10.87 -2.47 22.02
CA MET A 692 -11.55 -3.40 21.12
C MET A 692 -12.67 -4.11 21.87
N ILE A 693 -13.84 -4.16 21.28
CA ILE A 693 -15.00 -4.83 21.82
C ILE A 693 -15.44 -5.91 20.83
N GLY A 694 -15.59 -7.13 21.28
CA GLY A 694 -16.00 -8.27 20.47
C GLY A 694 -17.20 -8.99 21.04
N TYR A 695 -18.08 -9.42 20.17
CA TYR A 695 -19.24 -10.26 20.47
C TYR A 695 -19.20 -11.55 19.66
N PRO A 696 -19.76 -12.66 20.18
CA PRO A 696 -19.97 -13.85 19.37
C PRO A 696 -20.84 -13.54 18.15
N GLY A 697 -20.38 -13.94 16.98
CA GLY A 697 -21.15 -13.86 15.73
C GLY A 697 -21.83 -15.18 15.39
N VAL A 698 -22.15 -15.35 14.11
CA VAL A 698 -22.77 -16.56 13.56
C VAL A 698 -21.94 -17.10 12.40
N ASP A 699 -22.18 -18.36 12.03
CA ASP A 699 -21.55 -18.95 10.84
C ASP A 699 -22.10 -18.38 9.52
N ILE A 700 -21.37 -18.67 8.44
CA ILE A 700 -21.68 -18.16 7.09
C ILE A 700 -23.05 -18.60 6.55
N HIS A 701 -23.61 -19.68 7.04
CA HIS A 701 -24.89 -20.26 6.61
C HIS A 701 -26.06 -19.80 7.47
N SER A 702 -25.80 -19.03 8.52
CA SER A 702 -26.83 -18.58 9.44
C SER A 702 -27.83 -17.64 8.75
N PRO A 703 -29.14 -17.82 8.93
CA PRO A 703 -30.14 -16.95 8.35
C PRO A 703 -30.12 -15.53 8.90
N VAL A 704 -29.49 -15.31 10.08
CA VAL A 704 -29.37 -13.96 10.68
C VAL A 704 -28.09 -13.24 10.29
N ARG A 705 -27.22 -13.85 9.48
CA ARG A 705 -25.97 -13.27 9.04
C ARG A 705 -26.17 -11.90 8.36
N ALA A 706 -27.11 -11.82 7.42
CA ALA A 706 -27.40 -10.56 6.74
C ALA A 706 -27.83 -9.44 7.70
N ALA A 707 -28.55 -9.78 8.78
CA ALA A 707 -28.92 -8.81 9.80
C ALA A 707 -27.72 -8.33 10.60
N LEU A 708 -26.77 -9.23 10.91
CA LEU A 708 -25.51 -8.85 11.59
C LEU A 708 -24.62 -7.99 10.69
N GLU A 709 -24.53 -8.29 9.39
CA GLU A 709 -23.81 -7.46 8.43
C GLU A 709 -24.42 -6.04 8.35
N LEU A 710 -25.75 -5.91 8.35
CA LEU A 710 -26.40 -4.60 8.41
C LEU A 710 -26.16 -3.85 9.73
N ILE A 711 -26.04 -4.57 10.86
CA ILE A 711 -25.66 -3.99 12.14
C ILE A 711 -24.21 -3.50 12.09
N ASP A 712 -23.32 -4.28 11.51
CA ASP A 712 -21.90 -3.91 11.33
C ASP A 712 -21.78 -2.62 10.50
N GLU A 713 -22.43 -2.53 9.35
CA GLU A 713 -22.50 -1.31 8.53
C GLU A 713 -23.08 -0.13 9.30
N ALA A 714 -24.16 -0.35 10.06
CA ALA A 714 -24.78 0.71 10.87
C ALA A 714 -23.90 1.22 12.02
N LEU A 715 -22.91 0.45 12.45
CA LEU A 715 -22.03 0.76 13.58
C LEU A 715 -20.60 1.13 13.16
N SER A 716 -20.13 0.69 12.00
CA SER A 716 -18.71 0.78 11.60
C SER A 716 -18.37 2.01 10.77
N ASP A 717 -19.32 2.65 10.11
CA ASP A 717 -19.06 3.82 9.27
C ASP A 717 -18.91 5.12 10.09
N LEU A 718 -18.27 6.12 9.48
CA LEU A 718 -18.02 7.46 10.03
C LEU A 718 -19.33 8.23 10.37
N ALA A 719 -20.46 7.87 9.75
CA ALA A 719 -21.81 8.34 10.07
C ALA A 719 -22.54 7.43 11.07
N SER A 720 -21.91 6.38 11.55
CA SER A 720 -22.52 5.38 12.42
C SER A 720 -22.92 5.98 13.80
N ARG A 721 -23.90 5.33 14.44
CA ARG A 721 -24.33 5.72 15.79
C ARG A 721 -23.19 5.68 16.80
N LEU A 722 -22.27 4.71 16.69
CA LEU A 722 -21.10 4.60 17.57
C LEU A 722 -20.15 5.76 17.29
N PHE A 723 -19.83 6.04 16.04
CA PHE A 723 -18.93 7.12 15.68
C PHE A 723 -19.43 8.48 16.19
N ILE A 724 -20.71 8.81 15.95
CA ILE A 724 -21.31 10.11 16.36
C ILE A 724 -21.35 10.25 17.89
N ARG A 725 -21.50 9.15 18.65
CA ARG A 725 -21.62 9.22 20.11
C ARG A 725 -20.29 9.14 20.86
N ILE A 726 -19.30 8.48 20.27
CA ILE A 726 -17.99 8.26 20.93
C ILE A 726 -16.99 9.35 20.49
N ARG A 727 -17.11 9.88 19.30
CA ARG A 727 -16.27 10.93 18.73
C ARG A 727 -17.03 12.25 18.60
#